data_176f7b98d4691bdf80074cdee37c8b1e
#
_entry.id   176f7b98d4691bdf80074cdee37c8b1e
#
_cell.length_a   1.000
_cell.length_b   1.000
_cell.length_c   1.000
_cell.angle_alpha   90.00
_cell.angle_beta   90.00
_cell.angle_gamma   90.00
#
_symmetry.space_group_name_H-M   'P 1'
#
loop_
_entity.id
_entity.type
_entity.pdbx_description
1 polymer ?
#
loop_
_entity_poly.entity_id
_entity_poly.type
_entity_poly.pdbx_seq_one_letter_code
_entity_poly.pdbx_strand_id
1 'polypeptide(L)'
;LIKIGILKEELKSLDLKKIAQALRPERDYKFAYIGLQTARDRYLIKKEGKLLESPQAWLMRVAMGLALAEKEEERTEWAIKFYDKLSSFDYMTSTPTLFYSGNVRNQLSSCFLSTFEDSIYGIFDGLHQEAQKSKFAGGLGMDFTPFRAGGAYINGTNGYTQGSVYFWKLFNDMLVAVQQCFEGSTKVITQNGVKQISDITTDDRVQVAGGGFRPVIEQFVYDAKDRNDTKFNAVSIRLARRFNRVNVTTGHPFLAITRSNNESIDLRGWGYNRIKKNIEKGILKIDWVESGKLIPGQYVAFSTKAEVTSLGWSTDDAYFYGLMLGDGWVRNNNVEAGICFNKETNIAQIEFVRNYLTDLGVKYRESSNTEDRKCHTSDKYYSIVWSWPSVASKFKFTNLYNSKREKTILPEYLTMEPHLTDHIIKGLVYSDGHIETKTSEVAIYNNSSDLVDCIKVILLRRGIMCGVGRNMGKVGGNAKLPGIKNVDSNDSYVVRVPTYPSLAAELNIIPSIRKAWFEYNDWIFTYVKDIEPTQIADKVYDLKVMGDESYVTLDAGIAHNGGRRQGAGCGYLETWHADIEDFLELRKNVGEDRRRTHDMNTANWIPDLFIKQVNCDGDWYLFSPDETPELHDLFGVEFEKKYNEYVAKGKRGELRIFKHTSAKELWKKMLKMIFETSSP
;
A
#
# COMPACT_ATOMS: atom_id res chain seq x y z
N LEU A 1 -3.70 -12.00 -27.57
CA LEU A 1 -4.15 -11.03 -26.56
C LEU A 1 -5.62 -10.70 -26.71
N ILE A 2 -6.17 -10.57 -27.93
CA ILE A 2 -7.61 -10.36 -28.17
C ILE A 2 -8.42 -11.54 -27.63
N LYS A 3 -8.04 -12.80 -27.94
CA LYS A 3 -8.75 -14.00 -27.49
C LYS A 3 -8.88 -14.14 -25.97
N ILE A 4 -8.03 -13.50 -25.22
CA ILE A 4 -8.04 -13.49 -23.73
C ILE A 4 -8.59 -12.19 -23.14
N GLY A 5 -9.26 -11.34 -23.96
CA GLY A 5 -9.97 -10.15 -23.53
C GLY A 5 -9.08 -8.98 -23.06
N ILE A 6 -7.80 -8.95 -23.42
CA ILE A 6 -6.89 -7.83 -23.08
C ILE A 6 -6.96 -6.72 -24.13
N LEU A 7 -6.95 -7.09 -25.41
CA LEU A 7 -6.98 -6.13 -26.51
C LEU A 7 -8.36 -6.05 -27.16
N LYS A 8 -8.65 -4.89 -27.74
CA LYS A 8 -9.89 -4.59 -28.45
C LYS A 8 -10.07 -5.48 -29.70
N GLU A 9 -11.31 -5.92 -29.94
CA GLU A 9 -11.67 -6.69 -31.12
C GLU A 9 -11.48 -5.89 -32.43
N GLU A 10 -11.70 -4.58 -32.37
CA GLU A 10 -11.53 -3.68 -33.55
C GLU A 10 -10.13 -3.71 -34.14
N LEU A 11 -9.10 -4.12 -33.39
CA LEU A 11 -7.74 -4.30 -33.93
C LEU A 11 -7.68 -5.36 -35.04
N LYS A 12 -8.66 -6.22 -35.18
CA LYS A 12 -8.78 -7.19 -36.28
C LYS A 12 -9.15 -6.56 -37.62
N SER A 13 -9.63 -5.31 -37.63
CA SER A 13 -9.90 -4.58 -38.88
C SER A 13 -8.64 -4.17 -39.64
N LEU A 14 -7.47 -4.16 -38.98
CA LEU A 14 -6.20 -3.85 -39.63
C LEU A 14 -5.67 -5.09 -40.37
N ASP A 15 -4.92 -4.85 -41.48
CA ASP A 15 -4.20 -5.92 -42.19
C ASP A 15 -3.02 -6.42 -41.36
N LEU A 16 -3.26 -7.46 -40.55
CA LEU A 16 -2.26 -8.02 -39.63
C LEU A 16 -1.01 -8.56 -40.36
N LYS A 17 -1.11 -8.93 -41.66
CA LYS A 17 0.05 -9.39 -42.44
C LYS A 17 0.97 -8.22 -42.78
N LYS A 18 0.42 -7.10 -43.25
CA LYS A 18 1.19 -5.87 -43.48
C LYS A 18 1.79 -5.32 -42.18
N ILE A 19 1.03 -5.34 -41.08
CA ILE A 19 1.51 -4.96 -39.75
C ILE A 19 2.70 -5.80 -39.31
N ALA A 20 2.63 -7.13 -39.47
CA ALA A 20 3.73 -8.03 -39.09
C ALA A 20 5.00 -7.80 -39.96
N GLN A 21 4.81 -7.51 -41.25
CA GLN A 21 5.94 -7.19 -42.16
C GLN A 21 6.58 -5.82 -41.86
N ALA A 22 5.83 -4.91 -41.25
CA ALA A 22 6.35 -3.59 -40.90
C ALA A 22 7.19 -3.60 -39.61
N LEU A 23 7.14 -4.65 -38.79
CA LEU A 23 7.95 -4.74 -37.56
C LEU A 23 9.45 -4.69 -37.88
N ARG A 24 10.21 -4.02 -37.03
CA ARG A 24 11.67 -3.80 -37.13
C ARG A 24 12.34 -4.27 -35.83
N PRO A 25 12.53 -5.60 -35.64
CA PRO A 25 13.14 -6.15 -34.43
C PRO A 25 14.52 -5.58 -34.10
N GLU A 26 15.28 -5.21 -35.14
CA GLU A 26 16.59 -4.57 -35.00
C GLU A 26 16.55 -3.24 -34.25
N ARG A 27 15.42 -2.59 -34.18
CA ARG A 27 15.25 -1.36 -33.40
C ARG A 27 15.24 -1.58 -31.88
N ASP A 28 15.15 -2.84 -31.42
CA ASP A 28 15.32 -3.15 -30.00
C ASP A 28 16.71 -2.76 -29.48
N TYR A 29 17.72 -2.77 -30.32
CA TYR A 29 19.09 -2.31 -30.00
C TYR A 29 19.21 -0.78 -29.76
N LYS A 30 18.19 0.00 -30.11
CA LYS A 30 18.15 1.44 -29.80
C LYS A 30 17.83 1.74 -28.33
N PHE A 31 17.26 0.78 -27.62
CA PHE A 31 17.01 0.98 -26.21
C PHE A 31 18.31 1.00 -25.40
N ALA A 32 18.52 2.05 -24.60
CA ALA A 32 19.48 1.95 -23.52
C ALA A 32 19.02 0.90 -22.49
N TYR A 33 19.95 0.25 -21.79
CA TYR A 33 19.65 -0.81 -20.83
C TYR A 33 18.51 -0.43 -19.85
N ILE A 34 18.58 0.77 -19.26
CA ILE A 34 17.59 1.28 -18.32
C ILE A 34 16.22 1.49 -19.00
N GLY A 35 16.21 1.92 -20.26
CA GLY A 35 14.99 2.10 -21.05
C GLY A 35 14.31 0.77 -21.36
N LEU A 36 15.08 -0.24 -21.73
CA LEU A 36 14.57 -1.59 -22.00
C LEU A 36 14.04 -2.24 -20.72
N GLN A 37 14.75 -2.09 -19.60
CA GLN A 37 14.30 -2.57 -18.30
C GLN A 37 13.01 -1.89 -17.88
N THR A 38 12.91 -0.57 -18.03
CA THR A 38 11.68 0.19 -17.76
C THR A 38 10.53 -0.26 -18.64
N ALA A 39 10.76 -0.48 -19.94
CA ALA A 39 9.76 -1.01 -20.88
C ALA A 39 9.26 -2.38 -20.39
N ARG A 40 10.19 -3.30 -20.12
CA ARG A 40 9.89 -4.65 -19.61
C ARG A 40 9.10 -4.63 -18.31
N ASP A 41 9.49 -3.79 -17.36
CA ASP A 41 8.92 -3.82 -16.00
C ASP A 41 7.59 -3.08 -15.93
N ARG A 42 7.39 -2.02 -16.72
CA ARG A 42 6.22 -1.15 -16.64
C ARG A 42 5.23 -1.26 -17.79
N TYR A 43 5.69 -1.41 -19.03
CA TYR A 43 4.84 -1.17 -20.20
C TYR A 43 4.41 -2.44 -20.94
N LEU A 44 5.28 -3.46 -20.99
CA LEU A 44 4.95 -4.69 -21.70
C LEU A 44 3.85 -5.47 -20.97
N ILE A 45 2.86 -5.95 -21.72
CA ILE A 45 1.76 -6.76 -21.18
C ILE A 45 2.32 -8.06 -20.62
N LYS A 46 1.93 -8.36 -19.39
CA LYS A 46 2.28 -9.60 -18.68
C LYS A 46 1.00 -10.32 -18.26
N LYS A 47 1.05 -11.64 -18.22
CA LYS A 47 0.03 -12.48 -17.57
C LYS A 47 0.74 -13.52 -16.72
N GLU A 48 0.38 -13.61 -15.45
CA GLU A 48 1.01 -14.55 -14.51
C GLU A 48 2.56 -14.43 -14.46
N GLY A 49 3.08 -13.19 -14.53
CA GLY A 49 4.52 -12.90 -14.55
C GLY A 49 5.25 -13.17 -15.88
N LYS A 50 4.58 -13.75 -16.87
CA LYS A 50 5.16 -14.01 -18.20
C LYS A 50 4.88 -12.84 -19.15
N LEU A 51 5.92 -12.37 -19.85
CA LEU A 51 5.78 -11.37 -20.90
C LEU A 51 4.98 -11.96 -22.07
N LEU A 52 3.98 -11.22 -22.55
CA LEU A 52 3.13 -11.60 -23.67
C LEU A 52 3.42 -10.80 -24.95
N GLU A 53 4.24 -9.77 -24.87
CA GLU A 53 4.67 -8.97 -26.01
C GLU A 53 6.15 -8.60 -25.90
N SER A 54 6.81 -8.44 -27.06
CA SER A 54 8.16 -7.89 -27.19
C SER A 54 8.11 -6.36 -27.28
N PRO A 55 9.26 -5.64 -27.15
CA PRO A 55 9.28 -4.18 -27.26
C PRO A 55 8.68 -3.67 -28.57
N GLN A 56 9.03 -4.27 -29.72
CA GLN A 56 8.47 -3.85 -31.00
C GLN A 56 6.99 -4.19 -31.14
N ALA A 57 6.53 -5.33 -30.61
CA ALA A 57 5.11 -5.68 -30.58
C ALA A 57 4.31 -4.72 -29.69
N TRP A 58 4.88 -4.28 -28.56
CA TRP A 58 4.31 -3.24 -27.71
C TRP A 58 4.14 -1.92 -28.45
N LEU A 59 5.21 -1.38 -29.09
CA LEU A 59 5.13 -0.12 -29.82
C LEU A 59 4.14 -0.22 -30.99
N MET A 60 4.10 -1.37 -31.67
CA MET A 60 3.12 -1.63 -32.73
C MET A 60 1.68 -1.69 -32.16
N ARG A 61 1.46 -2.32 -31.01
CA ARG A 61 0.13 -2.32 -30.34
C ARG A 61 -0.33 -0.91 -30.04
N VAL A 62 0.57 -0.06 -29.52
CA VAL A 62 0.27 1.34 -29.26
C VAL A 62 -0.14 2.07 -30.53
N ALA A 63 0.63 1.89 -31.60
CA ALA A 63 0.35 2.49 -32.91
C ALA A 63 -0.97 2.02 -33.53
N MET A 64 -1.26 0.72 -33.45
CA MET A 64 -2.52 0.14 -33.91
C MET A 64 -3.71 0.71 -33.14
N GLY A 65 -3.56 0.84 -31.80
CA GLY A 65 -4.62 1.40 -30.96
C GLY A 65 -4.92 2.86 -31.25
N LEU A 66 -3.90 3.67 -31.58
CA LEU A 66 -4.06 5.06 -32.01
C LEU A 66 -4.74 5.14 -33.38
N ALA A 67 -4.36 4.26 -34.30
CA ALA A 67 -4.92 4.23 -35.64
C ALA A 67 -6.41 3.83 -35.72
N LEU A 68 -6.99 3.28 -34.65
CA LEU A 68 -8.43 2.99 -34.61
C LEU A 68 -9.33 4.25 -34.75
N ALA A 69 -8.79 5.43 -34.48
CA ALA A 69 -9.50 6.70 -34.68
C ALA A 69 -9.58 7.11 -36.16
N GLU A 70 -8.76 6.50 -37.02
CA GLU A 70 -8.74 6.80 -38.45
C GLU A 70 -9.83 6.03 -39.21
N LYS A 71 -10.07 6.41 -40.47
CA LYS A 71 -10.98 5.66 -41.36
C LYS A 71 -10.49 4.23 -41.53
N GLU A 72 -11.41 3.28 -41.59
CA GLU A 72 -11.09 1.84 -41.54
C GLU A 72 -10.10 1.42 -42.63
N GLU A 73 -10.26 1.94 -43.85
CA GLU A 73 -9.39 1.68 -44.97
C GLU A 73 -7.97 2.24 -44.80
N GLU A 74 -7.78 3.28 -43.99
CA GLU A 74 -6.51 3.94 -43.77
C GLU A 74 -5.79 3.45 -42.51
N ARG A 75 -6.47 2.74 -41.61
CA ARG A 75 -5.95 2.33 -40.28
C ARG A 75 -4.63 1.60 -40.34
N THR A 76 -4.47 0.71 -41.29
CA THR A 76 -3.21 -0.09 -41.45
C THR A 76 -2.03 0.82 -41.80
N GLU A 77 -2.21 1.76 -42.71
CA GLU A 77 -1.14 2.67 -43.09
C GLU A 77 -0.78 3.65 -41.96
N TRP A 78 -1.77 4.19 -41.27
CA TRP A 78 -1.55 5.05 -40.12
C TRP A 78 -0.87 4.31 -38.97
N ALA A 79 -1.26 3.07 -38.69
CA ALA A 79 -0.58 2.25 -37.69
C ALA A 79 0.90 2.05 -38.01
N ILE A 80 1.23 1.81 -39.26
CA ILE A 80 2.65 1.65 -39.69
C ILE A 80 3.41 2.96 -39.57
N LYS A 81 2.80 4.11 -39.93
CA LYS A 81 3.41 5.44 -39.79
C LYS A 81 3.66 5.78 -38.32
N PHE A 82 2.68 5.57 -37.43
CA PHE A 82 2.83 5.79 -35.99
C PHE A 82 3.88 4.88 -35.39
N TYR A 83 3.88 3.59 -35.75
CA TYR A 83 4.89 2.64 -35.32
C TYR A 83 6.30 3.07 -35.73
N ASP A 84 6.46 3.51 -36.98
CA ASP A 84 7.77 3.94 -37.47
C ASP A 84 8.34 5.08 -36.63
N LYS A 85 7.51 6.09 -36.30
CA LYS A 85 7.90 7.22 -35.44
C LYS A 85 8.19 6.82 -34.00
N LEU A 86 7.37 5.95 -33.40
CA LEU A 86 7.58 5.47 -32.07
C LEU A 86 8.82 4.58 -31.94
N SER A 87 9.01 3.65 -32.88
CA SER A 87 10.10 2.68 -32.83
C SER A 87 11.47 3.24 -33.26
N SER A 88 11.47 4.35 -34.01
CA SER A 88 12.68 5.12 -34.28
C SER A 88 13.12 6.04 -33.15
N PHE A 89 12.23 6.26 -32.16
CA PHE A 89 12.34 7.25 -31.09
C PHE A 89 12.37 8.71 -31.56
N ASP A 90 11.80 8.99 -32.75
CA ASP A 90 11.58 10.34 -33.22
C ASP A 90 10.48 11.02 -32.41
N TYR A 91 9.58 10.23 -31.84
CA TYR A 91 8.45 10.65 -31.03
C TYR A 91 8.09 9.60 -29.98
N MET A 92 7.63 10.04 -28.82
CA MET A 92 7.14 9.15 -27.75
C MET A 92 5.86 9.73 -27.18
N THR A 93 4.86 8.86 -26.99
CA THR A 93 3.58 9.25 -26.38
C THR A 93 3.66 9.30 -24.86
N SER A 94 2.61 9.84 -24.24
CA SER A 94 2.48 9.86 -22.78
C SER A 94 2.33 8.45 -22.20
N THR A 95 2.67 8.31 -20.94
CA THR A 95 2.58 7.04 -20.18
C THR A 95 1.24 6.32 -20.32
N PRO A 96 0.06 6.95 -20.16
CA PRO A 96 -1.22 6.25 -20.33
C PRO A 96 -1.42 5.70 -21.74
N THR A 97 -0.99 6.42 -22.75
CA THR A 97 -1.06 5.94 -24.14
C THR A 97 -0.19 4.69 -24.34
N LEU A 98 1.04 4.69 -23.80
CA LEU A 98 1.94 3.54 -23.86
C LEU A 98 1.39 2.30 -23.17
N PHE A 99 0.63 2.50 -22.06
CA PHE A 99 -0.01 1.40 -21.32
C PHE A 99 -1.26 0.88 -22.00
N TYR A 100 -2.19 1.78 -22.37
CA TYR A 100 -3.57 1.41 -22.59
C TYR A 100 -4.00 1.45 -24.06
N SER A 101 -3.20 2.03 -24.95
CA SER A 101 -3.56 2.06 -26.39
C SER A 101 -3.71 0.64 -26.93
N GLY A 102 -4.82 0.38 -27.59
CA GLY A 102 -5.22 -0.93 -28.12
C GLY A 102 -5.85 -1.88 -27.09
N ASN A 103 -5.86 -1.54 -25.79
CA ASN A 103 -6.49 -2.34 -24.76
C ASN A 103 -8.02 -2.11 -24.70
N VAL A 104 -8.75 -3.06 -24.14
CA VAL A 104 -10.20 -2.92 -23.89
C VAL A 104 -10.48 -1.71 -22.99
N ARG A 105 -9.68 -1.50 -21.93
CA ARG A 105 -9.70 -0.29 -21.11
C ARG A 105 -8.75 0.72 -21.71
N ASN A 106 -9.28 1.68 -22.45
CA ASN A 106 -8.53 2.59 -23.31
C ASN A 106 -8.56 4.04 -22.78
N GLN A 107 -7.91 4.29 -21.65
CA GLN A 107 -7.71 5.64 -21.12
C GLN A 107 -6.32 6.15 -21.53
N LEU A 108 -6.25 7.11 -22.46
CA LEU A 108 -5.00 7.56 -23.10
C LEU A 108 -4.50 8.91 -22.59
N SER A 109 -5.34 9.72 -21.95
CA SER A 109 -4.99 11.06 -21.47
C SER A 109 -4.27 11.00 -20.12
N SER A 110 -3.22 11.80 -19.95
CA SER A 110 -2.48 11.93 -18.69
C SER A 110 -2.86 13.16 -17.89
N CYS A 111 -3.41 14.20 -18.56
CA CYS A 111 -3.74 15.48 -17.95
C CYS A 111 -5.12 15.92 -18.37
N PHE A 112 -5.84 16.53 -17.44
CA PHE A 112 -7.19 17.04 -17.64
C PHE A 112 -7.24 18.49 -17.17
N LEU A 113 -7.79 19.36 -18.01
CA LEU A 113 -8.00 20.77 -17.70
C LEU A 113 -9.50 20.98 -17.48
N SER A 114 -9.85 21.69 -16.42
CA SER A 114 -11.24 21.93 -16.05
C SER A 114 -11.39 23.37 -15.57
N THR A 115 -12.49 24.00 -16.01
CA THR A 115 -12.98 25.28 -15.50
C THR A 115 -14.29 25.03 -14.77
N PHE A 116 -14.53 25.69 -13.64
CA PHE A 116 -15.68 25.45 -12.80
C PHE A 116 -16.63 26.64 -12.79
N GLU A 117 -17.94 26.36 -12.76
CA GLU A 117 -18.94 27.40 -12.60
C GLU A 117 -18.96 27.97 -11.19
N ASP A 118 -19.14 29.27 -11.03
CA ASP A 118 -19.29 29.96 -9.75
C ASP A 118 -20.71 29.76 -9.16
N SER A 119 -21.03 28.51 -8.88
CA SER A 119 -22.24 28.08 -8.20
C SER A 119 -21.94 26.91 -7.24
N ILE A 120 -22.75 26.76 -6.19
CA ILE A 120 -22.58 25.60 -5.29
C ILE A 120 -22.65 24.28 -6.06
N TYR A 121 -23.58 24.16 -6.99
CA TYR A 121 -23.68 22.97 -7.83
C TYR A 121 -22.42 22.76 -8.68
N GLY A 122 -21.96 23.79 -9.41
CA GLY A 122 -20.79 23.71 -10.27
C GLY A 122 -19.50 23.40 -9.50
N ILE A 123 -19.32 23.99 -8.32
CA ILE A 123 -18.16 23.73 -7.45
C ILE A 123 -18.13 22.25 -6.98
N PHE A 124 -19.26 21.73 -6.47
CA PHE A 124 -19.31 20.35 -5.95
C PHE A 124 -19.34 19.29 -7.07
N ASP A 125 -19.95 19.58 -8.22
CA ASP A 125 -19.87 18.72 -9.42
C ASP A 125 -18.43 18.68 -9.94
N GLY A 126 -17.77 19.84 -10.04
CA GLY A 126 -16.34 19.92 -10.34
C GLY A 126 -15.49 19.10 -9.39
N LEU A 127 -15.70 19.23 -8.09
CA LEU A 127 -15.00 18.44 -7.08
C LEU A 127 -15.19 16.93 -7.30
N HIS A 128 -16.42 16.48 -7.59
CA HIS A 128 -16.73 15.10 -7.93
C HIS A 128 -15.98 14.62 -9.18
N GLN A 129 -16.00 15.40 -10.26
CA GLN A 129 -15.31 15.07 -11.50
C GLN A 129 -13.80 14.96 -11.31
N GLU A 130 -13.19 15.91 -10.57
CA GLU A 130 -11.75 15.90 -10.29
C GLU A 130 -11.34 14.70 -9.41
N ALA A 131 -12.17 14.32 -8.45
CA ALA A 131 -11.97 13.11 -7.66
C ALA A 131 -11.94 11.85 -8.54
N GLN A 132 -12.86 11.73 -9.52
CA GLN A 132 -12.86 10.61 -10.47
C GLN A 132 -11.62 10.59 -11.36
N LYS A 133 -11.18 11.73 -11.90
CA LYS A 133 -9.98 11.85 -12.73
C LYS A 133 -8.72 11.50 -11.92
N SER A 134 -8.63 11.99 -10.66
CA SER A 134 -7.54 11.69 -9.73
C SER A 134 -7.44 10.20 -9.44
N LYS A 135 -8.57 9.51 -9.22
CA LYS A 135 -8.62 8.06 -9.01
C LYS A 135 -7.93 7.26 -10.12
N PHE A 136 -8.00 7.74 -11.36
CA PHE A 136 -7.35 7.12 -12.52
C PHE A 136 -5.95 7.69 -12.79
N ALA A 137 -5.32 8.32 -11.79
CA ALA A 137 -3.98 8.88 -11.86
C ALA A 137 -3.81 9.99 -12.92
N GLY A 138 -4.87 10.75 -13.19
CA GLY A 138 -4.85 11.93 -14.05
C GLY A 138 -4.18 13.11 -13.35
N GLY A 139 -3.35 13.86 -14.08
CA GLY A 139 -2.92 15.19 -13.66
C GLY A 139 -4.07 16.18 -13.88
N LEU A 140 -4.37 17.01 -12.89
CA LEU A 140 -5.52 17.92 -12.89
C LEU A 140 -5.04 19.36 -12.97
N GLY A 141 -5.45 20.08 -14.01
CA GLY A 141 -5.34 21.53 -14.11
C GLY A 141 -6.70 22.16 -13.85
N MET A 142 -6.84 22.87 -12.75
CA MET A 142 -8.10 23.37 -12.22
C MET A 142 -8.10 24.89 -12.29
N ASP A 143 -8.93 25.45 -13.16
CA ASP A 143 -9.07 26.89 -13.30
C ASP A 143 -10.15 27.41 -12.35
N PHE A 144 -9.73 28.27 -11.44
CA PHE A 144 -10.56 28.89 -10.43
C PHE A 144 -10.89 30.36 -10.72
N THR A 145 -10.45 30.88 -11.87
CA THR A 145 -10.68 32.28 -12.27
C THR A 145 -12.16 32.69 -12.24
N PRO A 146 -13.13 31.82 -12.62
CA PRO A 146 -14.54 32.22 -12.59
C PRO A 146 -15.13 32.39 -11.18
N PHE A 147 -14.45 31.92 -10.11
CA PHE A 147 -14.99 32.06 -8.75
C PHE A 147 -14.97 33.51 -8.30
N ARG A 148 -16.13 34.02 -7.83
CA ARG A 148 -16.24 35.40 -7.35
C ARG A 148 -15.30 35.67 -6.18
N ALA A 149 -14.72 36.85 -6.15
CA ALA A 149 -13.74 37.27 -5.15
C ALA A 149 -14.37 37.58 -3.79
N GLY A 150 -13.51 37.63 -2.76
CA GLY A 150 -13.90 38.02 -1.42
C GLY A 150 -14.60 39.38 -1.38
N GLY A 151 -15.76 39.46 -0.69
CA GLY A 151 -16.63 40.64 -0.65
C GLY A 151 -17.69 40.73 -1.76
N ALA A 152 -17.71 39.81 -2.73
CA ALA A 152 -18.77 39.77 -3.76
C ALA A 152 -20.13 39.36 -3.14
N TYR A 153 -21.18 39.95 -3.65
CA TYR A 153 -22.57 39.73 -3.18
C TYR A 153 -23.08 38.34 -3.61
N ILE A 154 -23.72 37.64 -2.67
CA ILE A 154 -24.34 36.34 -2.92
C ILE A 154 -25.84 36.54 -3.12
N ASN A 155 -26.27 36.47 -4.40
CA ASN A 155 -27.68 36.59 -4.73
C ASN A 155 -28.48 35.41 -4.12
N GLY A 156 -29.57 35.70 -3.45
CA GLY A 156 -30.43 34.70 -2.81
C GLY A 156 -30.19 34.44 -1.31
N THR A 157 -29.03 34.76 -0.75
CA THR A 157 -28.75 34.69 0.70
C THR A 157 -28.64 36.07 1.36
N ASN A 158 -28.62 37.14 0.57
CA ASN A 158 -28.42 38.53 1.01
C ASN A 158 -27.12 38.72 1.83
N GLY A 159 -26.06 37.93 1.50
CA GLY A 159 -24.75 37.93 2.15
C GLY A 159 -23.62 38.27 1.20
N TYR A 160 -22.40 38.23 1.74
CA TYR A 160 -21.16 38.45 0.99
C TYR A 160 -20.26 37.26 1.13
N THR A 161 -19.57 36.85 0.05
CA THR A 161 -18.62 35.73 0.09
C THR A 161 -17.34 36.13 0.84
N GLN A 162 -16.71 35.14 1.48
CA GLN A 162 -15.37 35.30 2.05
C GLN A 162 -14.25 35.07 1.03
N GLY A 163 -14.58 34.88 -0.23
CA GLY A 163 -13.65 34.64 -1.32
C GLY A 163 -13.46 33.18 -1.70
N SER A 164 -12.64 32.94 -2.70
CA SER A 164 -12.40 31.66 -3.33
C SER A 164 -11.46 30.75 -2.53
N VAL A 165 -10.70 31.27 -1.56
CA VAL A 165 -9.65 30.57 -0.79
C VAL A 165 -10.14 29.27 -0.14
N TYR A 166 -11.34 29.28 0.45
CA TYR A 166 -11.91 28.10 1.13
C TYR A 166 -12.30 27.01 0.15
N PHE A 167 -12.67 27.34 -1.07
CA PHE A 167 -12.92 26.35 -2.12
C PHE A 167 -11.62 25.75 -2.63
N TRP A 168 -10.55 26.54 -2.79
CA TRP A 168 -9.23 26.00 -3.13
C TRP A 168 -8.76 24.98 -2.09
N LYS A 169 -8.98 25.26 -0.80
CA LYS A 169 -8.70 24.32 0.28
C LYS A 169 -9.51 23.02 0.15
N LEU A 170 -10.79 23.10 -0.23
CA LEU A 170 -11.64 21.94 -0.44
C LEU A 170 -11.11 21.02 -1.56
N PHE A 171 -10.68 21.61 -2.69
CA PHE A 171 -10.05 20.85 -3.78
C PHE A 171 -8.73 20.24 -3.38
N ASN A 172 -7.90 20.95 -2.62
CA ASN A 172 -6.68 20.39 -2.05
C ASN A 172 -6.96 19.16 -1.16
N ASP A 173 -7.93 19.26 -0.27
CA ASP A 173 -8.26 18.17 0.66
C ASP A 173 -8.87 16.96 -0.07
N MET A 174 -9.62 17.18 -1.14
CA MET A 174 -10.09 16.10 -2.02
C MET A 174 -8.94 15.35 -2.69
N LEU A 175 -7.94 16.06 -3.24
CA LEU A 175 -6.76 15.43 -3.87
C LEU A 175 -6.07 14.46 -2.90
N VAL A 176 -6.04 14.81 -1.62
CA VAL A 176 -5.48 13.97 -0.58
C VAL A 176 -6.43 12.86 -0.13
N ALA A 177 -7.73 13.15 -0.04
CA ALA A 177 -8.72 12.18 0.45
C ALA A 177 -8.86 10.95 -0.45
N VAL A 178 -8.53 11.05 -1.74
CA VAL A 178 -8.53 9.90 -2.67
C VAL A 178 -7.23 9.08 -2.64
N GLN A 179 -6.28 9.40 -1.75
CA GLN A 179 -5.06 8.64 -1.55
C GLN A 179 -5.31 7.41 -0.68
N GLN A 180 -4.55 6.35 -0.92
CA GLN A 180 -4.70 5.03 -0.31
C GLN A 180 -3.53 4.81 0.66
N CYS A 181 -3.80 4.63 1.97
CA CYS A 181 -2.73 4.51 2.96
C CYS A 181 -3.11 3.66 4.16
N PHE A 182 -2.09 3.12 4.87
CA PHE A 182 -2.19 2.41 6.13
C PHE A 182 -1.65 3.23 7.30
N GLU A 183 -2.11 2.91 8.51
CA GLU A 183 -1.44 3.34 9.74
C GLU A 183 -0.03 2.74 9.84
N GLY A 184 0.94 3.52 10.37
CA GLY A 184 2.35 3.13 10.42
C GLY A 184 2.66 1.82 11.15
N SER A 185 1.83 1.43 12.10
CA SER A 185 1.92 0.17 12.85
C SER A 185 1.55 -1.08 12.05
N THR A 186 1.02 -0.93 10.82
CA THR A 186 0.61 -2.03 9.96
C THR A 186 1.81 -2.90 9.59
N LYS A 187 1.72 -4.20 9.84
CA LYS A 187 2.80 -5.15 9.57
C LYS A 187 2.75 -5.68 8.14
N VAL A 188 3.88 -5.65 7.46
CA VAL A 188 4.08 -6.13 6.08
C VAL A 188 5.11 -7.26 6.08
N ILE A 189 4.88 -8.27 5.26
CA ILE A 189 5.81 -9.39 5.09
C ILE A 189 6.91 -8.98 4.12
N THR A 190 8.15 -8.96 4.61
CA THR A 190 9.34 -8.62 3.82
C THR A 190 10.28 -9.82 3.67
N GLN A 191 11.25 -9.72 2.77
CA GLN A 191 12.31 -10.73 2.63
C GLN A 191 13.13 -10.86 3.92
N ASN A 192 13.25 -9.77 4.69
CA ASN A 192 14.01 -9.70 5.93
C ASN A 192 13.12 -9.87 7.18
N GLY A 193 12.01 -10.60 7.07
CA GLY A 193 11.06 -10.81 8.16
C GLY A 193 9.83 -9.90 8.09
N VAL A 194 9.19 -9.69 9.23
CA VAL A 194 8.01 -8.82 9.33
C VAL A 194 8.44 -7.44 9.81
N LYS A 195 8.06 -6.38 9.06
CA LYS A 195 8.34 -4.98 9.43
C LYS A 195 7.04 -4.20 9.54
N GLN A 196 7.04 -3.15 10.38
CA GLN A 196 5.99 -2.13 10.32
C GLN A 196 6.13 -1.36 9.00
N ILE A 197 5.01 -0.95 8.42
CA ILE A 197 5.03 -0.21 7.15
C ILE A 197 5.81 1.10 7.28
N SER A 198 5.81 1.72 8.48
CA SER A 198 6.62 2.91 8.79
C SER A 198 8.13 2.68 8.68
N ASP A 199 8.60 1.45 8.88
CA ASP A 199 10.02 1.09 8.97
C ASP A 199 10.55 0.50 7.65
N ILE A 200 9.72 0.42 6.62
CA ILE A 200 10.07 -0.08 5.30
C ILE A 200 10.79 1.01 4.51
N THR A 201 11.87 0.65 3.85
CA THR A 201 12.68 1.53 3.00
C THR A 201 12.78 0.99 1.57
N THR A 202 13.42 1.74 0.68
CA THR A 202 13.68 1.30 -0.71
C THR A 202 14.66 0.13 -0.81
N ASP A 203 15.38 -0.19 0.26
CA ASP A 203 16.27 -1.36 0.32
C ASP A 203 15.49 -2.66 0.63
N ASP A 204 14.23 -2.55 1.04
CA ASP A 204 13.41 -3.68 1.36
C ASP A 204 12.74 -4.30 0.11
N ARG A 205 12.46 -5.60 0.24
CA ARG A 205 11.64 -6.35 -0.70
C ARG A 205 10.44 -6.92 0.03
N VAL A 206 9.24 -6.68 -0.48
CA VAL A 206 7.98 -7.12 0.14
C VAL A 206 7.34 -8.27 -0.62
N GLN A 207 6.64 -9.14 0.08
CA GLN A 207 5.88 -10.22 -0.54
C GLN A 207 4.70 -9.65 -1.32
N VAL A 208 4.46 -10.18 -2.52
CA VAL A 208 3.41 -9.73 -3.44
C VAL A 208 2.33 -10.79 -3.67
N ALA A 209 1.18 -10.40 -4.25
CA ALA A 209 0.04 -11.30 -4.51
C ALA A 209 0.42 -12.51 -5.35
N GLY A 210 1.23 -12.32 -6.39
CA GLY A 210 1.70 -13.39 -7.27
C GLY A 210 2.75 -14.31 -6.66
N GLY A 211 3.16 -14.07 -5.41
CA GLY A 211 4.24 -14.77 -4.72
C GLY A 211 5.64 -14.20 -5.00
N GLY A 212 6.59 -14.58 -4.14
CA GLY A 212 7.94 -14.03 -4.16
C GLY A 212 8.03 -12.63 -3.57
N PHE A 213 9.25 -12.08 -3.58
CA PHE A 213 9.54 -10.76 -3.02
C PHE A 213 9.92 -9.77 -4.12
N ARG A 214 9.39 -8.54 -4.05
CA ARG A 214 9.69 -7.47 -5.01
C ARG A 214 10.25 -6.24 -4.30
N PRO A 215 11.20 -5.51 -4.92
CA PRO A 215 11.76 -4.29 -4.35
C PRO A 215 10.69 -3.23 -4.12
N VAL A 216 10.80 -2.54 -3.00
CA VAL A 216 10.07 -1.29 -2.75
C VAL A 216 10.76 -0.18 -3.54
N ILE A 217 10.03 0.51 -4.41
CA ILE A 217 10.55 1.63 -5.19
C ILE A 217 10.49 2.92 -4.39
N GLU A 218 9.41 3.07 -3.59
CA GLU A 218 9.10 4.29 -2.86
C GLU A 218 8.18 3.97 -1.68
N GLN A 219 8.41 4.62 -0.55
CA GLN A 219 7.47 4.66 0.56
C GLN A 219 6.80 6.03 0.56
N PHE A 220 5.49 6.05 0.50
CA PHE A 220 4.70 7.27 0.64
C PHE A 220 4.37 7.48 2.11
N VAL A 221 4.57 8.72 2.58
CA VAL A 221 4.28 9.11 3.96
C VAL A 221 3.48 10.41 3.93
N TYR A 222 2.34 10.41 4.62
CA TYR A 222 1.49 11.59 4.76
C TYR A 222 1.25 11.84 6.25
N ASP A 223 1.46 13.06 6.71
CA ASP A 223 1.29 13.45 8.10
C ASP A 223 -0.04 14.16 8.31
N ALA A 224 -0.86 13.67 9.25
CA ALA A 224 -2.10 14.32 9.61
C ALA A 224 -1.86 15.69 10.29
N LYS A 225 -0.70 15.88 10.94
CA LYS A 225 -0.33 17.12 11.61
C LYS A 225 -0.03 18.27 10.64
N ASP A 226 0.41 17.94 9.43
CA ASP A 226 0.60 18.95 8.37
C ASP A 226 -0.74 19.57 7.93
N ARG A 227 -1.85 19.17 8.54
CA ARG A 227 -3.23 19.50 8.18
C ARG A 227 -4.05 20.12 9.30
N ASN A 228 -3.44 20.64 10.37
CA ASN A 228 -4.15 21.29 11.49
C ASN A 228 -5.49 20.62 11.85
N ASP A 229 -5.47 19.54 12.63
CA ASP A 229 -6.62 18.81 13.19
C ASP A 229 -7.42 17.89 12.23
N THR A 230 -7.08 17.74 10.95
CA THR A 230 -7.78 16.77 10.12
C THR A 230 -7.16 15.37 10.27
N LYS A 231 -7.89 14.51 10.94
CA LYS A 231 -7.61 13.08 11.01
C LYS A 231 -8.01 12.42 9.69
N PHE A 232 -7.25 11.42 9.24
CA PHE A 232 -7.65 10.65 8.06
C PHE A 232 -8.88 9.80 8.38
N ASN A 233 -9.91 9.86 7.53
CA ASN A 233 -11.03 8.94 7.58
C ASN A 233 -10.55 7.53 7.25
N ALA A 234 -10.78 6.60 8.14
CA ALA A 234 -10.25 5.26 8.09
C ALA A 234 -11.29 4.24 8.55
N VAL A 235 -11.00 2.99 8.32
CA VAL A 235 -11.70 1.84 8.89
C VAL A 235 -10.70 0.98 9.65
N SER A 236 -11.17 0.42 10.76
CA SER A 236 -10.46 -0.55 11.57
C SER A 236 -10.96 -1.95 11.21
N ILE A 237 -10.14 -2.73 10.52
CA ILE A 237 -10.50 -4.05 10.01
C ILE A 237 -9.93 -5.12 10.93
N ARG A 238 -10.76 -6.12 11.30
CA ARG A 238 -10.31 -7.35 11.94
C ARG A 238 -10.78 -8.56 11.15
N LEU A 239 -9.85 -9.43 10.82
CA LEU A 239 -10.14 -10.67 10.11
C LEU A 239 -10.36 -11.84 11.09
N ALA A 240 -11.06 -12.87 10.61
CA ALA A 240 -11.18 -14.12 11.34
C ALA A 240 -9.77 -14.75 11.52
N ARG A 241 -9.55 -15.34 12.70
CA ARG A 241 -8.24 -15.90 13.09
C ARG A 241 -7.10 -14.86 13.17
N ARG A 242 -7.40 -13.53 13.13
CA ARG A 242 -6.42 -12.48 13.41
C ARG A 242 -6.84 -11.69 14.66
N PHE A 243 -5.87 -11.44 15.53
CA PHE A 243 -6.11 -10.68 16.76
C PHE A 243 -6.05 -9.18 16.50
N ASN A 244 -5.02 -8.76 15.78
CA ASN A 244 -4.78 -7.35 15.53
C ASN A 244 -5.84 -6.76 14.60
N ARG A 245 -6.22 -5.54 14.89
CA ARG A 245 -6.95 -4.68 13.96
C ARG A 245 -5.92 -3.94 13.11
N VAL A 246 -6.29 -3.68 11.88
CA VAL A 246 -5.49 -2.87 10.96
C VAL A 246 -6.30 -1.64 10.61
N ASN A 247 -5.73 -0.46 10.87
CA ASN A 247 -6.33 0.81 10.53
C ASN A 247 -5.84 1.24 9.14
N VAL A 248 -6.78 1.54 8.26
CA VAL A 248 -6.51 1.82 6.86
C VAL A 248 -7.50 2.87 6.34
N THR A 249 -7.04 3.78 5.47
CA THR A 249 -7.92 4.78 4.84
C THR A 249 -9.01 4.11 4.01
N THR A 250 -10.21 4.70 3.96
CA THR A 250 -11.41 4.09 3.37
C THR A 250 -11.30 3.73 1.89
N GLY A 251 -10.40 4.39 1.16
CA GLY A 251 -10.17 4.15 -0.28
C GLY A 251 -9.19 3.01 -0.59
N HIS A 252 -8.49 2.44 0.40
CA HIS A 252 -7.43 1.46 0.14
C HIS A 252 -7.98 0.10 -0.29
N PRO A 253 -7.59 -0.46 -1.47
CA PRO A 253 -8.17 -1.70 -1.96
C PRO A 253 -7.47 -2.94 -1.41
N PHE A 254 -8.31 -3.94 -1.10
CA PHE A 254 -7.90 -5.29 -0.76
C PHE A 254 -8.38 -6.28 -1.83
N LEU A 255 -7.60 -7.31 -2.08
CA LEU A 255 -8.02 -8.40 -2.94
C LEU A 255 -9.08 -9.25 -2.22
N ALA A 256 -10.31 -9.22 -2.70
CA ALA A 256 -11.46 -9.84 -2.02
C ALA A 256 -12.45 -10.51 -2.99
N ILE A 257 -13.33 -11.32 -2.45
CA ILE A 257 -14.41 -11.95 -3.22
C ILE A 257 -15.62 -11.01 -3.27
N THR A 258 -16.11 -10.74 -4.48
CA THR A 258 -17.29 -9.90 -4.75
C THR A 258 -18.30 -10.61 -5.64
N ARG A 259 -19.48 -10.03 -5.82
CA ARG A 259 -20.38 -10.38 -6.92
C ARG A 259 -19.77 -9.94 -8.27
N SER A 260 -20.24 -10.51 -9.36
CA SER A 260 -19.80 -10.12 -10.72
C SER A 260 -20.00 -8.65 -11.04
N ASN A 261 -20.99 -7.98 -10.44
CA ASN A 261 -21.27 -6.55 -10.55
C ASN A 261 -20.49 -5.65 -9.56
N ASN A 262 -19.44 -6.17 -8.91
CA ASN A 262 -18.59 -5.49 -7.92
C ASN A 262 -19.25 -5.21 -6.55
N GLU A 263 -20.44 -5.70 -6.29
CA GLU A 263 -21.05 -5.56 -4.96
C GLU A 263 -20.40 -6.46 -3.93
N SER A 264 -20.23 -5.94 -2.73
CA SER A 264 -19.78 -6.70 -1.56
C SER A 264 -20.83 -7.72 -1.16
N ILE A 265 -20.39 -8.88 -0.66
CA ILE A 265 -21.27 -9.99 -0.30
C ILE A 265 -20.82 -10.66 0.99
N ASP A 266 -21.78 -10.89 1.91
CA ASP A 266 -21.57 -11.76 3.08
C ASP A 266 -21.67 -13.22 2.65
N LEU A 267 -20.59 -13.96 2.80
CA LEU A 267 -20.48 -15.38 2.43
C LEU A 267 -20.44 -16.32 3.66
N ARG A 268 -20.68 -15.79 4.88
CA ARG A 268 -20.78 -16.65 6.07
C ARG A 268 -21.92 -17.63 5.92
N GLY A 269 -21.65 -18.87 6.31
CA GLY A 269 -22.62 -19.97 6.13
C GLY A 269 -22.65 -20.60 4.72
N TRP A 270 -21.91 -20.01 3.75
CA TRP A 270 -21.72 -20.71 2.48
C TRP A 270 -20.64 -21.78 2.64
N GLY A 271 -20.90 -22.99 2.13
CA GLY A 271 -19.87 -24.03 2.05
C GLY A 271 -18.76 -23.63 1.08
N TYR A 272 -17.50 -23.88 1.41
CA TYR A 272 -16.35 -23.48 0.60
C TYR A 272 -16.42 -23.99 -0.85
N ASN A 273 -16.89 -25.23 -1.05
CA ASN A 273 -17.10 -25.78 -2.39
C ASN A 273 -18.15 -25.00 -3.19
N ARG A 274 -19.17 -24.46 -2.53
CA ARG A 274 -20.17 -23.60 -3.17
C ARG A 274 -19.55 -22.27 -3.60
N ILE A 275 -18.71 -21.67 -2.75
CA ILE A 275 -18.01 -20.42 -3.08
C ILE A 275 -17.10 -20.64 -4.30
N LYS A 276 -16.27 -21.68 -4.30
CA LYS A 276 -15.37 -22.04 -5.42
C LYS A 276 -16.13 -22.21 -6.73
N LYS A 277 -17.19 -23.02 -6.73
CA LYS A 277 -18.04 -23.23 -7.92
C LYS A 277 -18.68 -21.94 -8.45
N ASN A 278 -19.03 -21.00 -7.57
CA ASN A 278 -19.61 -19.73 -8.02
C ASN A 278 -18.55 -18.78 -8.57
N ILE A 279 -17.29 -18.86 -8.13
CA ILE A 279 -16.15 -18.15 -8.77
C ILE A 279 -15.92 -18.75 -10.17
N GLU A 280 -15.88 -20.06 -10.30
CA GLU A 280 -15.70 -20.75 -11.60
C GLU A 280 -16.82 -20.43 -12.61
N LYS A 281 -18.04 -20.23 -12.11
CA LYS A 281 -19.21 -19.85 -12.94
C LYS A 281 -19.30 -18.35 -13.24
N GLY A 282 -18.39 -17.52 -12.72
CA GLY A 282 -18.43 -16.08 -12.90
C GLY A 282 -19.57 -15.35 -12.15
N ILE A 283 -20.26 -16.03 -11.22
CA ILE A 283 -21.27 -15.42 -10.33
C ILE A 283 -20.59 -14.61 -9.24
N LEU A 284 -19.49 -15.13 -8.72
CA LEU A 284 -18.54 -14.43 -7.84
C LEU A 284 -17.24 -14.19 -8.62
N LYS A 285 -16.51 -13.17 -8.24
CA LYS A 285 -15.16 -12.88 -8.75
C LYS A 285 -14.22 -12.47 -7.64
N ILE A 286 -12.93 -12.60 -7.90
CA ILE A 286 -11.88 -12.08 -7.06
C ILE A 286 -11.44 -10.75 -7.68
N ASP A 287 -11.61 -9.65 -6.93
CA ASP A 287 -11.34 -8.31 -7.44
C ASP A 287 -10.91 -7.38 -6.30
N TRP A 288 -10.39 -6.21 -6.65
CA TRP A 288 -10.00 -5.19 -5.71
C TRP A 288 -11.21 -4.48 -5.13
N VAL A 289 -11.32 -4.47 -3.80
CA VAL A 289 -12.41 -3.84 -3.03
C VAL A 289 -11.86 -2.81 -2.07
N GLU A 290 -12.31 -1.58 -2.18
CA GLU A 290 -11.94 -0.51 -1.25
C GLU A 290 -12.31 -0.90 0.19
N SER A 291 -11.43 -0.60 1.15
CA SER A 291 -11.61 -0.96 2.56
C SER A 291 -12.93 -0.46 3.14
N GLY A 292 -13.37 0.75 2.78
CA GLY A 292 -14.64 1.32 3.22
C GLY A 292 -15.89 0.64 2.62
N LYS A 293 -15.71 -0.22 1.60
CA LYS A 293 -16.80 -1.03 0.98
C LYS A 293 -16.78 -2.48 1.44
N LEU A 294 -15.76 -2.90 2.20
CA LEU A 294 -15.73 -4.22 2.80
C LEU A 294 -16.84 -4.36 3.84
N ILE A 295 -17.40 -5.55 3.94
CA ILE A 295 -18.45 -5.86 4.92
C ILE A 295 -18.08 -7.11 5.75
N PRO A 296 -18.59 -7.24 6.99
CA PRO A 296 -18.43 -8.46 7.75
C PRO A 296 -18.94 -9.69 6.99
N GLY A 297 -18.13 -10.75 6.94
CA GLY A 297 -18.45 -11.98 6.20
C GLY A 297 -17.91 -12.01 4.76
N GLN A 298 -17.40 -10.90 4.23
CA GLN A 298 -16.70 -10.89 2.94
C GLN A 298 -15.30 -11.45 3.09
N TYR A 299 -14.83 -12.24 2.12
CA TYR A 299 -13.54 -12.92 2.16
C TYR A 299 -12.47 -12.11 1.47
N VAL A 300 -11.34 -11.92 2.15
CA VAL A 300 -10.11 -11.29 1.64
C VAL A 300 -9.01 -12.33 1.45
N ALA A 301 -8.12 -12.08 0.49
CA ALA A 301 -7.06 -12.98 0.09
C ALA A 301 -5.74 -12.74 0.84
N PHE A 302 -5.00 -13.83 1.08
CA PHE A 302 -3.58 -13.82 1.45
C PHE A 302 -2.81 -14.67 0.45
N SER A 303 -1.59 -14.28 0.10
CA SER A 303 -0.72 -15.09 -0.74
C SER A 303 -0.03 -16.16 0.11
N THR A 304 -0.11 -17.42 -0.32
CA THR A 304 0.63 -18.55 0.29
C THR A 304 1.91 -18.84 -0.46
N LYS A 305 2.02 -18.33 -1.68
CA LYS A 305 3.14 -18.58 -2.57
C LYS A 305 4.34 -17.72 -2.18
N ALA A 306 5.45 -18.37 -1.88
CA ALA A 306 6.72 -17.72 -1.64
C ALA A 306 7.84 -18.53 -2.28
N GLU A 307 8.97 -17.91 -2.51
CA GLU A 307 10.20 -18.62 -2.88
C GLU A 307 10.55 -19.60 -1.74
N VAL A 308 10.94 -20.82 -2.10
CA VAL A 308 11.37 -21.84 -1.14
C VAL A 308 12.88 -21.93 -1.20
N THR A 309 13.52 -21.71 -0.05
CA THR A 309 14.95 -21.89 0.12
C THR A 309 15.18 -23.26 0.77
N SER A 310 15.95 -24.09 0.13
CA SER A 310 16.37 -25.35 0.73
C SER A 310 17.47 -25.09 1.75
N LEU A 311 17.15 -25.35 3.02
CA LEU A 311 18.11 -25.18 4.13
C LEU A 311 18.99 -26.41 4.32
N GLY A 312 18.64 -27.56 3.69
CA GLY A 312 19.29 -28.84 3.95
C GLY A 312 19.13 -29.30 5.40
N TRP A 313 18.03 -28.91 6.06
CA TRP A 313 17.69 -29.36 7.40
C TRP A 313 16.97 -30.70 7.35
N SER A 314 17.26 -31.55 8.31
CA SER A 314 16.44 -32.73 8.61
C SER A 314 15.20 -32.33 9.43
N THR A 315 14.25 -33.23 9.55
CA THR A 315 13.09 -33.07 10.45
C THR A 315 13.53 -32.93 11.91
N ASP A 316 14.62 -33.60 12.29
CA ASP A 316 15.18 -33.52 13.64
C ASP A 316 15.84 -32.17 13.90
N ASP A 317 16.56 -31.59 12.91
CA ASP A 317 17.08 -30.22 13.00
C ASP A 317 15.94 -29.21 13.24
N ALA A 318 14.84 -29.36 12.50
CA ALA A 318 13.67 -28.47 12.62
C ALA A 318 12.95 -28.65 13.96
N TYR A 319 12.83 -29.90 14.45
CA TYR A 319 12.23 -30.19 15.74
C TYR A 319 13.10 -29.67 16.90
N PHE A 320 14.38 -29.86 16.83
CA PHE A 320 15.34 -29.33 17.82
C PHE A 320 15.31 -27.80 17.85
N TYR A 321 15.28 -27.14 16.65
CA TYR A 321 15.14 -25.69 16.57
C TYR A 321 13.85 -25.19 17.22
N GLY A 322 12.74 -25.89 17.00
CA GLY A 322 11.45 -25.58 17.63
C GLY A 322 11.50 -25.66 19.16
N LEU A 323 12.16 -26.68 19.71
CA LEU A 323 12.40 -26.82 21.16
C LEU A 323 13.26 -25.66 21.70
N MET A 324 14.29 -25.27 20.96
CA MET A 324 15.17 -24.15 21.33
C MET A 324 14.45 -22.81 21.28
N LEU A 325 13.52 -22.61 20.35
CA LEU A 325 12.67 -21.41 20.29
C LEU A 325 11.70 -21.31 21.47
N GLY A 326 11.23 -22.41 22.04
CA GLY A 326 10.44 -22.42 23.26
C GLY A 326 11.34 -22.31 24.52
N ASP A 327 11.74 -23.44 25.10
CA ASP A 327 12.45 -23.53 26.37
C ASP A 327 13.99 -23.40 26.29
N GLY A 328 14.54 -23.30 25.05
CA GLY A 328 15.98 -23.14 24.85
C GLY A 328 16.46 -21.69 25.15
N TRP A 329 17.75 -21.57 25.42
CA TRP A 329 18.42 -20.31 25.68
C TRP A 329 19.87 -20.31 25.22
N VAL A 330 20.39 -19.12 24.87
CA VAL A 330 21.81 -18.83 24.68
C VAL A 330 22.14 -17.63 25.55
N ARG A 331 23.18 -17.68 26.37
CA ARG A 331 23.57 -16.58 27.25
C ARG A 331 24.01 -15.33 26.49
N ASN A 332 23.86 -14.17 27.11
CA ASN A 332 24.21 -12.86 26.48
C ASN A 332 25.67 -12.75 26.04
N ASN A 333 26.59 -13.45 26.74
CA ASN A 333 28.01 -13.52 26.39
C ASN A 333 28.33 -14.63 25.36
N ASN A 334 27.31 -15.32 24.84
CA ASN A 334 27.42 -16.44 23.90
C ASN A 334 28.38 -17.56 24.36
N VAL A 335 28.61 -17.73 25.68
CA VAL A 335 29.50 -18.76 26.20
C VAL A 335 28.79 -20.11 26.34
N GLU A 336 27.52 -20.08 26.75
CA GLU A 336 26.72 -21.28 26.99
C GLU A 336 25.35 -21.20 26.33
N ALA A 337 24.84 -22.35 25.93
CA ALA A 337 23.44 -22.56 25.54
C ALA A 337 22.89 -23.78 26.28
N GLY A 338 21.59 -23.85 26.38
CA GLY A 338 20.91 -24.98 26.98
C GLY A 338 19.41 -24.94 26.74
N ILE A 339 18.77 -25.99 27.22
CA ILE A 339 17.33 -26.17 27.18
C ILE A 339 16.83 -26.67 28.51
N CYS A 340 15.69 -26.21 28.96
CA CYS A 340 15.06 -26.54 30.22
C CYS A 340 13.86 -27.45 30.00
N PHE A 341 13.65 -28.39 30.89
CA PHE A 341 12.58 -29.38 30.83
C PHE A 341 11.94 -29.63 32.20
N ASN A 342 10.74 -30.13 32.18
CA ASN A 342 10.16 -30.83 33.32
C ASN A 342 10.54 -32.33 33.23
N LYS A 343 11.32 -32.84 34.16
CA LYS A 343 11.83 -34.26 34.14
C LYS A 343 10.73 -35.31 34.15
N GLU A 344 9.53 -34.99 34.62
CA GLU A 344 8.42 -35.95 34.70
C GLU A 344 7.58 -35.97 33.39
N THR A 345 7.41 -34.83 32.74
CA THR A 345 6.51 -34.72 31.59
C THR A 345 7.24 -34.69 30.27
N ASN A 346 8.51 -34.25 30.22
CA ASN A 346 9.29 -34.11 29.00
C ASN A 346 10.31 -35.24 28.77
N ILE A 347 10.02 -36.45 29.19
CA ILE A 347 10.97 -37.61 29.09
C ILE A 347 11.39 -37.83 27.63
N ALA A 348 10.46 -37.88 26.71
CA ALA A 348 10.75 -38.12 25.30
C ALA A 348 11.58 -36.97 24.67
N GLN A 349 11.33 -35.71 25.06
CA GLN A 349 12.09 -34.55 24.58
C GLN A 349 13.51 -34.55 25.13
N ILE A 350 13.70 -34.94 26.39
CA ILE A 350 15.02 -35.10 27.03
C ILE A 350 15.84 -36.17 26.29
N GLU A 351 15.24 -37.32 26.02
CA GLU A 351 15.88 -38.41 25.28
C GLU A 351 16.23 -38.01 23.86
N PHE A 352 15.31 -37.35 23.16
CA PHE A 352 15.57 -36.83 21.84
C PHE A 352 16.75 -35.85 21.82
N VAL A 353 16.80 -34.87 22.73
CA VAL A 353 17.88 -33.87 22.77
C VAL A 353 19.23 -34.53 23.11
N ARG A 354 19.26 -35.53 24.00
CA ARG A 354 20.48 -36.33 24.28
C ARG A 354 21.01 -37.00 23.02
N ASN A 355 20.16 -37.73 22.33
CA ASN A 355 20.54 -38.44 21.11
C ASN A 355 21.01 -37.47 20.03
N TYR A 356 20.25 -36.38 19.77
CA TYR A 356 20.59 -35.37 18.79
C TYR A 356 21.96 -34.71 19.06
N LEU A 357 22.26 -34.34 20.33
CA LEU A 357 23.54 -33.76 20.69
C LEU A 357 24.69 -34.79 20.59
N THR A 358 24.42 -36.04 20.93
CA THR A 358 25.38 -37.13 20.81
C THR A 358 25.74 -37.39 19.35
N ASP A 359 24.77 -37.48 18.48
CA ASP A 359 24.94 -37.68 17.02
C ASP A 359 25.74 -36.54 16.37
N LEU A 360 25.55 -35.32 16.84
CA LEU A 360 26.36 -34.18 16.45
C LEU A 360 27.75 -34.13 17.10
N GLY A 361 28.07 -35.10 18.02
CA GLY A 361 29.32 -35.11 18.76
C GLY A 361 29.50 -33.89 19.68
N VAL A 362 28.39 -33.36 20.24
CA VAL A 362 28.38 -32.23 21.17
C VAL A 362 28.49 -32.72 22.59
N LYS A 363 29.52 -32.26 23.32
CA LYS A 363 29.63 -32.52 24.75
C LYS A 363 28.67 -31.62 25.52
N TYR A 364 27.85 -32.22 26.39
CA TYR A 364 26.89 -31.53 27.21
C TYR A 364 26.98 -32.00 28.68
N ARG A 365 26.42 -31.22 29.59
CA ARG A 365 26.21 -31.55 30.98
C ARG A 365 24.72 -31.50 31.31
N GLU A 366 24.32 -32.29 32.27
CA GLU A 366 22.94 -32.36 32.76
C GLU A 366 22.90 -31.87 34.20
N SER A 367 21.85 -31.16 34.56
CA SER A 367 21.64 -30.68 35.93
C SER A 367 20.18 -30.84 36.31
N SER A 368 19.97 -31.47 37.45
CA SER A 368 18.66 -31.59 38.10
C SER A 368 18.56 -30.77 39.40
N ASN A 369 19.63 -30.02 39.76
CA ASN A 369 19.70 -29.30 41.01
C ASN A 369 19.21 -27.87 40.91
N THR A 370 18.38 -27.50 41.88
CA THR A 370 17.80 -26.18 42.08
C THR A 370 18.69 -25.21 42.86
N GLU A 371 19.81 -25.70 43.44
CA GLU A 371 20.65 -24.94 44.40
C GLU A 371 21.39 -23.74 43.76
N ASP A 372 21.65 -23.74 42.48
CA ASP A 372 22.41 -22.69 41.82
C ASP A 372 21.58 -21.51 41.27
N ARG A 373 20.26 -21.54 41.41
CA ARG A 373 19.39 -20.44 40.91
C ARG A 373 18.31 -20.05 41.91
N LYS A 374 18.39 -18.85 42.44
CA LYS A 374 17.42 -18.23 43.36
C LYS A 374 15.96 -18.13 42.82
N CYS A 375 15.63 -18.78 41.71
CA CYS A 375 14.37 -18.53 40.98
C CYS A 375 13.43 -19.74 40.84
N HIS A 376 13.87 -21.00 41.06
CA HIS A 376 13.00 -22.18 40.84
C HIS A 376 13.13 -23.21 41.95
N THR A 377 12.07 -23.36 42.68
CA THR A 377 11.92 -24.30 43.80
C THR A 377 11.21 -25.60 43.40
N SER A 378 11.29 -26.03 42.15
CA SER A 378 10.61 -27.23 41.69
C SER A 378 11.59 -28.38 41.53
N ASP A 379 11.36 -29.46 42.27
CA ASP A 379 12.09 -30.76 42.16
C ASP A 379 11.97 -31.39 40.78
N LYS A 380 11.14 -30.81 39.91
CA LYS A 380 10.86 -31.27 38.53
C LYS A 380 11.76 -30.64 37.47
N TYR A 381 12.58 -29.65 37.84
CA TYR A 381 13.47 -28.96 36.91
C TYR A 381 14.61 -29.86 36.41
N TYR A 382 14.84 -29.81 35.11
CA TYR A 382 15.93 -30.51 34.45
C TYR A 382 16.48 -29.67 33.31
N SER A 383 17.81 -29.61 33.14
CA SER A 383 18.42 -28.88 32.05
C SER A 383 19.57 -29.63 31.40
N ILE A 384 19.68 -29.49 30.08
CA ILE A 384 20.83 -29.94 29.29
C ILE A 384 21.54 -28.67 28.81
N VAL A 385 22.85 -28.56 29.10
CA VAL A 385 23.65 -27.35 28.87
C VAL A 385 24.96 -27.74 28.17
N TRP A 386 25.36 -26.92 27.19
CA TRP A 386 26.59 -27.10 26.43
C TRP A 386 27.29 -25.75 26.16
N SER A 387 28.60 -25.82 25.79
CA SER A 387 29.38 -24.67 25.40
C SER A 387 28.98 -24.22 24.00
N TRP A 388 28.42 -23.01 23.87
CA TRP A 388 27.92 -22.50 22.58
C TRP A 388 29.01 -22.20 21.56
N PRO A 389 30.13 -21.50 21.89
CA PRO A 389 31.13 -21.11 20.88
C PRO A 389 31.80 -22.30 20.21
N SER A 390 32.01 -23.39 20.96
CA SER A 390 32.73 -24.59 20.47
C SER A 390 31.88 -25.48 19.57
N VAL A 391 30.55 -25.26 19.53
CA VAL A 391 29.63 -26.16 18.84
C VAL A 391 28.59 -25.43 17.99
N ALA A 392 28.57 -24.10 18.00
CA ALA A 392 27.58 -23.31 17.23
C ALA A 392 27.56 -23.70 15.74
N SER A 393 28.72 -24.00 15.15
CA SER A 393 28.83 -24.41 13.75
C SER A 393 28.29 -25.82 13.46
N LYS A 394 28.01 -26.62 14.48
CA LYS A 394 27.42 -27.95 14.33
C LYS A 394 25.91 -27.91 14.15
N PHE A 395 25.28 -26.84 14.64
CA PHE A 395 23.85 -26.64 14.49
C PHE A 395 23.52 -26.01 13.14
N LYS A 396 22.35 -26.31 12.63
CA LYS A 396 21.84 -25.72 11.37
C LYS A 396 21.33 -24.28 11.53
N PHE A 397 21.18 -23.79 12.74
CA PHE A 397 20.78 -22.40 13.02
C PHE A 397 21.93 -21.66 13.76
N THR A 398 21.99 -20.34 13.50
CA THR A 398 23.07 -19.49 13.99
C THR A 398 22.71 -18.70 15.25
N ASN A 399 21.41 -18.37 15.41
CA ASN A 399 20.91 -17.57 16.52
C ASN A 399 19.42 -17.86 16.78
N LEU A 400 18.93 -17.41 17.94
CA LEU A 400 17.54 -17.53 18.39
C LEU A 400 16.89 -16.15 18.64
N TYR A 401 17.64 -15.07 18.54
CA TYR A 401 17.23 -13.77 19.04
C TYR A 401 17.39 -12.68 17.99
N ASN A 402 16.48 -11.70 18.02
CA ASN A 402 16.60 -10.44 17.29
C ASN A 402 17.56 -9.46 18.00
N SER A 403 17.74 -8.27 17.45
CA SER A 403 18.59 -7.21 18.03
C SER A 403 18.16 -6.73 19.42
N LYS A 404 16.87 -6.90 19.77
CA LYS A 404 16.30 -6.58 21.08
C LYS A 404 16.40 -7.73 22.09
N ARG A 405 17.06 -8.80 21.72
CA ARG A 405 17.18 -10.01 22.54
C ARG A 405 15.86 -10.76 22.78
N GLU A 406 14.88 -10.57 21.88
CA GLU A 406 13.64 -11.33 21.87
C GLU A 406 13.80 -12.55 20.96
N LYS A 407 13.17 -13.68 21.30
CA LYS A 407 13.18 -14.88 20.44
C LYS A 407 12.51 -14.58 19.10
N THR A 408 13.11 -15.09 18.02
CA THR A 408 12.62 -14.91 16.66
C THR A 408 13.03 -16.08 15.78
N ILE A 409 12.34 -16.27 14.65
CA ILE A 409 12.81 -17.06 13.52
C ILE A 409 13.55 -16.11 12.59
N LEU A 410 14.84 -16.36 12.34
CA LEU A 410 15.63 -15.48 11.48
C LEU A 410 15.07 -15.45 10.05
N PRO A 411 15.23 -14.33 9.33
CA PRO A 411 14.63 -14.13 8.00
C PRO A 411 14.94 -15.24 7.00
N GLU A 412 16.17 -15.74 6.99
CA GLU A 412 16.62 -16.81 6.11
C GLU A 412 15.88 -18.14 6.34
N TYR A 413 15.28 -18.35 7.51
CA TYR A 413 14.50 -19.55 7.82
C TYR A 413 13.01 -19.39 7.54
N LEU A 414 12.52 -18.17 7.34
CA LEU A 414 11.12 -17.93 7.01
C LEU A 414 10.75 -18.46 5.61
N THR A 415 11.74 -18.67 4.75
CA THR A 415 11.56 -19.22 3.38
C THR A 415 11.87 -20.71 3.27
N MET A 416 12.03 -21.42 4.39
CA MET A 416 12.31 -22.86 4.44
C MET A 416 11.27 -23.71 3.72
N GLU A 417 11.62 -24.97 3.51
CA GLU A 417 10.71 -25.98 2.97
C GLU A 417 9.48 -26.12 3.87
N PRO A 418 8.26 -26.09 3.32
CA PRO A 418 7.01 -26.06 4.11
C PRO A 418 6.84 -27.25 5.08
N HIS A 419 7.39 -28.42 4.78
CA HIS A 419 7.27 -29.59 5.66
C HIS A 419 8.04 -29.43 6.98
N LEU A 420 9.14 -28.65 7.00
CA LEU A 420 9.91 -28.37 8.20
C LEU A 420 9.10 -27.54 9.22
N THR A 421 8.12 -26.76 8.76
CA THR A 421 7.22 -26.01 9.63
C THR A 421 6.50 -26.89 10.62
N ASP A 422 6.06 -28.09 10.21
CA ASP A 422 5.33 -29.03 11.08
C ASP A 422 6.19 -29.43 12.28
N HIS A 423 7.50 -29.67 12.07
CA HIS A 423 8.44 -30.08 13.10
C HIS A 423 8.85 -28.91 14.00
N ILE A 424 9.00 -27.70 13.48
CA ILE A 424 9.22 -26.49 14.29
C ILE A 424 8.02 -26.24 15.22
N ILE A 425 6.81 -26.31 14.68
CA ILE A 425 5.58 -26.16 15.48
C ILE A 425 5.47 -27.27 16.52
N LYS A 426 5.81 -28.52 16.17
CA LYS A 426 5.88 -29.63 17.11
C LYS A 426 6.83 -29.32 18.28
N GLY A 427 8.01 -28.80 18.00
CA GLY A 427 8.97 -28.38 19.01
C GLY A 427 8.44 -27.31 19.96
N LEU A 428 7.83 -26.27 19.39
CA LEU A 428 7.20 -25.20 20.16
C LEU A 428 6.01 -25.68 20.99
N VAL A 429 5.26 -26.69 20.54
CA VAL A 429 4.14 -27.28 21.29
C VAL A 429 4.65 -28.06 22.48
N TYR A 430 5.73 -28.84 22.34
CA TYR A 430 6.27 -29.62 23.39
C TYR A 430 7.15 -28.84 24.40
N SER A 431 7.50 -27.60 24.09
CA SER A 431 8.14 -26.64 25.01
C SER A 431 7.13 -25.70 25.66
N ASP A 432 6.69 -24.68 24.93
CA ASP A 432 5.80 -23.60 25.42
C ASP A 432 4.33 -23.84 25.08
N GLY A 433 3.93 -25.05 24.69
CA GLY A 433 2.60 -25.32 24.16
C GLY A 433 1.67 -26.13 25.04
N HIS A 434 0.41 -26.17 24.63
CA HIS A 434 -0.62 -27.03 25.21
C HIS A 434 -1.54 -27.56 24.08
N ILE A 435 -1.91 -28.84 24.20
CA ILE A 435 -2.84 -29.47 23.25
C ILE A 435 -4.25 -29.41 23.85
N GLU A 436 -5.13 -28.66 23.20
CA GLU A 436 -6.55 -28.55 23.57
C GLU A 436 -7.34 -29.73 23.00
N THR A 437 -7.60 -30.72 23.85
CA THR A 437 -8.23 -31.97 23.42
C THR A 437 -9.66 -31.81 22.91
N LYS A 438 -10.40 -30.79 23.38
CA LYS A 438 -11.81 -30.55 22.97
C LYS A 438 -11.94 -29.97 21.55
N THR A 439 -11.00 -29.16 21.15
CA THR A 439 -11.04 -28.46 19.85
C THR A 439 -10.05 -28.99 18.83
N SER A 440 -9.18 -29.93 19.28
CA SER A 440 -8.03 -30.40 18.49
C SER A 440 -7.19 -29.22 17.94
N GLU A 441 -7.02 -28.17 18.74
CA GLU A 441 -6.12 -27.04 18.45
C GLU A 441 -4.94 -27.09 19.41
N VAL A 442 -3.79 -26.62 18.99
CA VAL A 442 -2.65 -26.42 19.87
C VAL A 442 -2.51 -24.94 20.20
N ALA A 443 -2.18 -24.65 21.44
CA ALA A 443 -1.90 -23.32 21.94
C ALA A 443 -0.42 -23.21 22.26
N ILE A 444 0.28 -22.24 21.69
CA ILE A 444 1.68 -21.93 21.94
C ILE A 444 1.73 -20.61 22.67
N TYR A 445 2.36 -20.56 23.84
CA TYR A 445 2.49 -19.36 24.65
C TYR A 445 3.89 -18.78 24.51
N ASN A 446 3.99 -17.49 24.22
CA ASN A 446 5.28 -16.82 24.13
C ASN A 446 5.18 -15.33 24.45
N ASN A 447 6.27 -14.75 24.96
CA ASN A 447 6.34 -13.33 25.30
C ASN A 447 6.88 -12.49 24.13
N SER A 448 7.48 -13.09 23.11
CA SER A 448 7.99 -12.41 21.94
C SER A 448 6.90 -12.20 20.90
N SER A 449 6.54 -10.94 20.64
CA SER A 449 5.65 -10.58 19.52
C SER A 449 6.26 -10.88 18.16
N ASP A 450 7.58 -10.83 18.06
CA ASP A 450 8.34 -11.08 16.84
C ASP A 450 8.27 -12.56 16.46
N LEU A 451 8.50 -13.47 17.43
CA LEU A 451 8.34 -14.92 17.21
C LEU A 451 6.89 -15.26 16.80
N VAL A 452 5.89 -14.62 17.42
CA VAL A 452 4.48 -14.83 17.06
C VAL A 452 4.22 -14.43 15.60
N ASP A 453 4.78 -13.33 15.14
CA ASP A 453 4.63 -12.88 13.74
C ASP A 453 5.35 -13.84 12.78
N CYS A 454 6.54 -14.33 13.14
CA CYS A 454 7.25 -15.35 12.37
C CYS A 454 6.43 -16.65 12.25
N ILE A 455 5.82 -17.11 13.35
CA ILE A 455 4.93 -18.29 13.35
C ILE A 455 3.75 -18.07 12.40
N LYS A 456 3.13 -16.87 12.38
CA LYS A 456 2.07 -16.55 11.41
C LYS A 456 2.55 -16.67 9.97
N VAL A 457 3.77 -16.21 9.67
CA VAL A 457 4.35 -16.26 8.31
C VAL A 457 4.58 -17.69 7.86
N ILE A 458 5.27 -18.53 8.67
CA ILE A 458 5.55 -19.93 8.28
C ILE A 458 4.29 -20.77 8.15
N LEU A 459 3.27 -20.52 9.00
CA LEU A 459 1.96 -21.18 8.88
C LEU A 459 1.18 -20.70 7.66
N LEU A 460 1.20 -19.40 7.36
CA LEU A 460 0.54 -18.85 6.17
C LEU A 460 1.10 -19.51 4.91
N ARG A 461 2.41 -19.67 4.82
CA ARG A 461 3.09 -20.36 3.71
C ARG A 461 2.69 -21.84 3.61
N ARG A 462 2.34 -22.46 4.74
CA ARG A 462 1.82 -23.83 4.83
C ARG A 462 0.33 -23.93 4.45
N GLY A 463 -0.31 -22.80 4.15
CA GLY A 463 -1.74 -22.75 3.88
C GLY A 463 -2.63 -22.75 5.14
N ILE A 464 -2.08 -22.32 6.29
CA ILE A 464 -2.74 -22.39 7.58
C ILE A 464 -2.92 -21.00 8.20
N MET A 465 -4.15 -20.68 8.63
CA MET A 465 -4.45 -19.49 9.40
C MET A 465 -4.52 -19.80 10.88
N CYS A 466 -3.59 -19.27 11.67
CA CYS A 466 -3.61 -19.40 13.14
C CYS A 466 -4.38 -18.25 13.80
N GLY A 467 -4.93 -18.52 14.98
CA GLY A 467 -5.50 -17.51 15.88
C GLY A 467 -4.42 -16.96 16.80
N VAL A 468 -4.51 -15.68 17.17
CA VAL A 468 -3.62 -15.09 18.19
C VAL A 468 -4.48 -14.41 19.25
N GLY A 469 -4.09 -14.59 20.52
CA GLY A 469 -4.62 -13.85 21.66
C GLY A 469 -3.48 -13.15 22.38
N ARG A 470 -3.76 -12.05 23.08
CA ARG A 470 -2.80 -11.32 23.92
C ARG A 470 -3.34 -11.27 25.33
N ASN A 471 -2.52 -11.66 26.29
CA ASN A 471 -2.78 -11.46 27.70
C ASN A 471 -1.94 -10.28 28.15
N MET A 472 -2.61 -9.22 28.60
CA MET A 472 -1.94 -8.03 29.14
C MET A 472 -1.22 -8.42 30.43
N GLY A 473 0.03 -8.03 30.55
CA GLY A 473 0.80 -8.15 31.80
C GLY A 473 0.12 -7.37 32.92
N LYS A 474 0.21 -7.89 34.14
CA LYS A 474 -0.31 -7.23 35.35
C LYS A 474 0.86 -6.67 36.16
N VAL A 475 0.81 -5.38 36.46
CA VAL A 475 1.71 -4.73 37.42
C VAL A 475 1.27 -5.14 38.83
N GLY A 476 2.18 -5.68 39.63
CA GLY A 476 1.88 -6.07 41.02
C GLY A 476 0.95 -7.29 41.16
N GLY A 477 0.85 -8.15 40.14
CA GLY A 477 0.06 -9.37 40.19
C GLY A 477 0.64 -10.39 41.20
N ASN A 478 -0.25 -11.01 42.01
CA ASN A 478 0.16 -12.14 42.88
C ASN A 478 0.58 -13.32 41.99
N ALA A 479 1.86 -13.44 41.69
CA ALA A 479 2.38 -14.67 41.16
C ALA A 479 2.27 -15.74 42.26
N LYS A 480 1.58 -16.85 41.98
CA LYS A 480 1.50 -18.02 42.86
C LYS A 480 2.84 -18.79 42.85
N LEU A 481 3.96 -18.10 43.02
CA LEU A 481 5.26 -18.67 43.15
C LEU A 481 5.68 -18.57 44.64
N PRO A 482 5.98 -19.69 45.32
CA PRO A 482 6.40 -19.63 46.70
C PRO A 482 7.66 -18.77 46.86
N GLY A 483 7.56 -17.73 47.69
CA GLY A 483 8.71 -16.88 48.06
C GLY A 483 8.89 -15.60 47.27
N ILE A 484 8.08 -15.31 46.19
CA ILE A 484 8.19 -14.08 45.41
C ILE A 484 6.92 -13.24 45.60
N LYS A 485 7.09 -12.06 46.22
CA LYS A 485 6.03 -11.06 46.37
C LYS A 485 6.17 -10.07 45.20
N ASN A 486 5.08 -9.85 44.46
CA ASN A 486 4.92 -8.84 43.43
C ASN A 486 5.92 -8.97 42.24
N VAL A 487 5.61 -9.82 41.28
CA VAL A 487 6.33 -9.85 40.00
C VAL A 487 5.45 -9.14 38.97
N ASP A 488 6.01 -8.14 38.31
CA ASP A 488 5.43 -7.58 37.11
C ASP A 488 5.49 -8.65 36.01
N SER A 489 4.33 -9.05 35.49
CA SER A 489 4.29 -9.97 34.37
C SER A 489 4.31 -9.18 33.08
N ASN A 490 5.17 -9.57 32.14
CA ASN A 490 5.18 -9.05 30.79
C ASN A 490 3.92 -9.49 30.04
N ASP A 491 3.58 -8.77 28.98
CA ASP A 491 2.58 -9.20 28.00
C ASP A 491 2.94 -10.59 27.48
N SER A 492 1.96 -11.45 27.31
CA SER A 492 2.14 -12.76 26.72
C SER A 492 1.14 -12.98 25.58
N TYR A 493 1.56 -13.72 24.59
CA TYR A 493 0.75 -14.06 23.43
C TYR A 493 0.41 -15.55 23.49
N VAL A 494 -0.77 -15.90 23.00
CA VAL A 494 -1.16 -17.29 22.74
C VAL A 494 -1.48 -17.45 21.25
N VAL A 495 -0.70 -18.29 20.57
CA VAL A 495 -0.94 -18.64 19.17
C VAL A 495 -1.72 -19.96 19.16
N ARG A 496 -2.96 -19.92 18.63
CA ARG A 496 -3.80 -21.11 18.46
C ARG A 496 -3.67 -21.60 17.03
N VAL A 497 -3.05 -22.78 16.90
CA VAL A 497 -2.82 -23.42 15.60
C VAL A 497 -3.83 -24.56 15.45
N PRO A 498 -4.69 -24.49 14.42
CA PRO A 498 -5.54 -25.65 14.08
C PRO A 498 -4.66 -26.81 13.63
N THR A 499 -4.90 -27.99 14.15
CA THR A 499 -4.12 -29.17 13.76
C THR A 499 -4.60 -29.68 12.40
N TYR A 500 -3.85 -29.38 11.39
CA TYR A 500 -4.01 -29.90 10.03
C TYR A 500 -3.39 -31.31 9.92
N PRO A 501 -3.72 -32.12 8.90
CA PRO A 501 -3.43 -33.55 8.88
C PRO A 501 -1.96 -33.92 9.15
N SER A 502 -0.99 -33.23 8.56
CA SER A 502 0.43 -33.55 8.78
C SER A 502 0.89 -33.20 10.19
N LEU A 503 0.51 -32.03 10.72
CA LEU A 503 0.83 -31.68 12.11
C LEU A 503 0.13 -32.61 13.12
N ALA A 504 -1.11 -32.98 12.85
CA ALA A 504 -1.85 -33.93 13.69
C ALA A 504 -1.17 -35.29 13.75
N ALA A 505 -0.64 -35.77 12.62
CA ALA A 505 0.15 -37.01 12.57
C ALA A 505 1.42 -36.89 13.41
N GLU A 506 2.17 -35.78 13.32
CA GLU A 506 3.35 -35.49 14.09
C GLU A 506 3.10 -35.42 15.62
N LEU A 507 1.93 -34.91 16.00
CA LEU A 507 1.52 -34.78 17.39
C LEU A 507 0.73 -35.98 17.92
N ASN A 508 0.45 -36.96 17.09
CA ASN A 508 -0.39 -38.16 17.39
C ASN A 508 -1.77 -37.77 17.95
N ILE A 509 -2.46 -36.82 17.26
CA ILE A 509 -3.80 -36.34 17.64
C ILE A 509 -4.72 -36.28 16.43
N ILE A 510 -6.01 -36.05 16.67
CA ILE A 510 -7.02 -35.95 15.59
C ILE A 510 -6.94 -34.55 14.96
N PRO A 511 -6.98 -34.42 13.62
CA PRO A 511 -7.00 -33.12 12.97
C PRO A 511 -8.21 -32.27 13.35
N SER A 512 -8.01 -30.94 13.46
CA SER A 512 -9.11 -30.00 13.72
C SER A 512 -10.03 -29.89 12.51
N ILE A 513 -11.33 -29.95 12.75
CA ILE A 513 -12.36 -29.85 11.68
C ILE A 513 -12.74 -28.39 11.39
N ARG A 514 -12.47 -27.46 12.31
CA ARG A 514 -12.90 -26.05 12.21
C ARG A 514 -11.91 -25.22 11.42
N LYS A 515 -12.25 -24.90 10.16
CA LYS A 515 -11.54 -23.93 9.33
C LYS A 515 -12.36 -22.65 9.22
N ALA A 516 -11.71 -21.49 9.40
CA ALA A 516 -12.29 -20.17 9.12
C ALA A 516 -11.72 -19.58 7.82
N TRP A 517 -11.17 -20.43 6.96
CA TRP A 517 -10.54 -20.07 5.68
C TRP A 517 -10.64 -21.22 4.69
N PHE A 518 -10.42 -20.91 3.42
CA PHE A 518 -10.26 -21.92 2.38
C PHE A 518 -9.19 -21.49 1.38
N GLU A 519 -8.64 -22.46 0.67
CA GLU A 519 -7.65 -22.26 -0.38
C GLU A 519 -8.32 -22.28 -1.75
N TYR A 520 -7.94 -21.34 -2.59
CA TYR A 520 -8.35 -21.31 -4.00
C TYR A 520 -7.22 -20.67 -4.83
N ASN A 521 -6.74 -21.40 -5.85
CA ASN A 521 -5.50 -21.09 -6.55
C ASN A 521 -4.33 -20.97 -5.54
N ASP A 522 -3.47 -19.96 -5.69
CA ASP A 522 -2.32 -19.72 -4.81
C ASP A 522 -2.66 -18.83 -3.59
N TRP A 523 -3.95 -18.67 -3.25
CA TRP A 523 -4.41 -17.79 -2.18
C TRP A 523 -5.21 -18.52 -1.12
N ILE A 524 -5.09 -18.04 0.11
CA ILE A 524 -6.01 -18.35 1.20
C ILE A 524 -7.01 -17.21 1.34
N PHE A 525 -8.26 -17.56 1.51
CA PHE A 525 -9.34 -16.62 1.76
C PHE A 525 -9.88 -16.78 3.18
N THR A 526 -9.88 -15.68 3.95
CA THR A 526 -10.52 -15.58 5.27
C THR A 526 -11.46 -14.40 5.30
N TYR A 527 -12.50 -14.45 6.17
CA TYR A 527 -13.52 -13.42 6.15
C TYR A 527 -13.23 -12.26 7.11
N VAL A 528 -13.73 -11.09 6.75
CA VAL A 528 -13.79 -9.91 7.62
C VAL A 528 -14.72 -10.24 8.79
N LYS A 529 -14.16 -10.28 10.01
CA LYS A 529 -14.92 -10.57 11.23
C LYS A 529 -15.76 -9.38 11.64
N ASP A 530 -15.13 -8.24 11.72
CA ASP A 530 -15.76 -6.94 11.98
C ASP A 530 -14.96 -5.81 11.33
N ILE A 531 -15.65 -4.71 11.06
CA ILE A 531 -15.10 -3.48 10.50
C ILE A 531 -15.80 -2.30 11.18
N GLU A 532 -15.04 -1.32 11.63
CA GLU A 532 -15.54 -0.17 12.35
C GLU A 532 -14.95 1.12 11.77
N PRO A 533 -15.75 2.18 11.59
CA PRO A 533 -15.20 3.50 11.25
C PRO A 533 -14.21 3.96 12.32
N THR A 534 -13.11 4.54 11.88
CA THR A 534 -12.07 5.10 12.77
C THR A 534 -11.43 6.32 12.12
N GLN A 535 -10.50 6.94 12.84
CA GLN A 535 -9.69 8.05 12.36
C GLN A 535 -8.23 7.80 12.71
N ILE A 536 -7.33 8.06 11.78
CA ILE A 536 -5.88 8.00 12.01
C ILE A 536 -5.38 9.42 12.23
N ALA A 537 -4.81 9.68 13.41
CA ALA A 537 -4.37 11.02 13.84
C ALA A 537 -2.91 11.34 13.48
N ASP A 538 -2.12 10.33 13.20
CA ASP A 538 -0.69 10.44 12.89
C ASP A 538 -0.42 10.25 11.39
N LYS A 539 0.79 9.84 11.07
CA LYS A 539 1.21 9.55 9.70
C LYS A 539 0.53 8.31 9.15
N VAL A 540 0.22 8.35 7.87
CA VAL A 540 -0.24 7.21 7.10
C VAL A 540 0.76 6.88 5.99
N TYR A 541 0.84 5.61 5.63
CA TYR A 541 1.89 5.06 4.79
C TYR A 541 1.33 4.19 3.67
N ASP A 542 1.98 4.22 2.53
CA ASP A 542 1.76 3.28 1.44
C ASP A 542 3.09 2.93 0.75
N LEU A 543 3.10 1.86 -0.02
CA LEU A 543 4.29 1.36 -0.68
C LEU A 543 4.08 1.32 -2.21
N LYS A 544 5.11 1.67 -2.94
CA LYS A 544 5.20 1.42 -4.37
C LYS A 544 6.14 0.26 -4.62
N VAL A 545 5.62 -0.82 -5.18
CA VAL A 545 6.34 -2.09 -5.37
C VAL A 545 6.67 -2.30 -6.85
N MET A 546 7.87 -2.77 -7.15
CA MET A 546 8.32 -2.97 -8.52
C MET A 546 7.63 -4.17 -9.19
N GLY A 547 7.02 -3.96 -10.35
CA GLY A 547 6.53 -5.01 -11.23
C GLY A 547 5.33 -5.81 -10.74
N ASP A 548 4.78 -5.44 -9.57
CA ASP A 548 3.52 -5.97 -9.04
C ASP A 548 2.77 -4.82 -8.37
N GLU A 549 1.46 -4.79 -8.50
CA GLU A 549 0.64 -3.71 -7.94
C GLU A 549 0.09 -4.07 -6.56
N SER A 550 0.83 -4.88 -5.80
CA SER A 550 0.36 -5.39 -4.52
C SER A 550 1.48 -5.63 -3.52
N TYR A 551 1.11 -5.73 -2.25
CA TYR A 551 1.94 -6.26 -1.18
C TYR A 551 1.07 -6.97 -0.13
N VAL A 552 1.69 -7.85 0.65
CA VAL A 552 0.99 -8.69 1.62
C VAL A 552 1.18 -8.12 3.02
N THR A 553 0.08 -7.69 3.64
CA THR A 553 0.05 -7.33 5.06
C THR A 553 -0.17 -8.57 5.90
N LEU A 554 0.45 -8.64 7.08
CA LEU A 554 0.38 -9.82 7.94
C LEU A 554 -1.03 -10.07 8.49
N ASP A 555 -1.80 -9.02 8.78
CA ASP A 555 -3.07 -9.13 9.51
C ASP A 555 -4.31 -8.70 8.70
N ALA A 556 -4.15 -8.10 7.50
CA ALA A 556 -5.28 -7.65 6.68
C ALA A 556 -5.33 -8.23 5.25
N GLY A 557 -4.32 -8.97 4.81
CA GLY A 557 -4.30 -9.64 3.51
C GLY A 557 -3.53 -8.90 2.43
N ILE A 558 -3.83 -9.23 1.18
CA ILE A 558 -3.22 -8.62 0.00
C ILE A 558 -3.83 -7.24 -0.21
N ALA A 559 -2.98 -6.22 -0.12
CA ALA A 559 -3.31 -4.83 -0.39
C ALA A 559 -2.79 -4.41 -1.77
N HIS A 560 -3.51 -3.51 -2.43
CA HIS A 560 -3.02 -2.87 -3.64
C HIS A 560 -1.94 -1.85 -3.25
N ASN A 561 -0.84 -1.77 -3.99
CA ASN A 561 0.10 -0.67 -3.80
C ASN A 561 -0.54 0.65 -4.25
N GLY A 562 -0.12 1.77 -3.70
CA GLY A 562 -0.53 3.11 -4.12
C GLY A 562 -0.45 3.26 -5.63
N GLY A 563 -1.46 3.89 -6.24
CA GLY A 563 -1.68 3.91 -7.68
C GLY A 563 -0.41 4.21 -8.49
N ARG A 564 -0.36 3.75 -9.72
CA ARG A 564 0.78 3.92 -10.67
C ARG A 564 1.27 5.36 -10.80
N ARG A 565 0.44 6.33 -10.48
CA ARG A 565 0.71 7.76 -10.32
C ARG A 565 -0.30 8.32 -9.33
N GLN A 566 0.15 9.15 -8.41
CA GLN A 566 -0.75 10.01 -7.64
C GLN A 566 -1.41 11.00 -8.61
N GLY A 567 -2.70 11.28 -8.41
CA GLY A 567 -3.34 12.42 -9.02
C GLY A 567 -2.63 13.68 -8.51
N ALA A 568 -2.07 14.46 -9.42
CA ALA A 568 -1.46 15.74 -9.08
C ALA A 568 -2.41 16.85 -9.53
N GLY A 569 -2.73 17.81 -8.65
CA GLY A 569 -3.56 18.96 -8.94
C GLY A 569 -2.75 20.24 -9.03
N CYS A 570 -3.06 21.08 -10.00
CA CYS A 570 -2.57 22.43 -10.11
C CYS A 570 -3.75 23.40 -10.26
N GLY A 571 -3.89 24.34 -9.33
CA GLY A 571 -4.87 25.40 -9.40
C GLY A 571 -4.33 26.57 -10.23
N TYR A 572 -5.15 27.09 -11.12
CA TYR A 572 -4.82 28.24 -11.96
C TYR A 572 -5.67 29.46 -11.55
N LEU A 573 -5.05 30.61 -11.55
CA LEU A 573 -5.74 31.90 -11.36
C LEU A 573 -5.14 32.97 -12.26
N GLU A 574 -6.00 33.77 -12.88
CA GLU A 574 -5.57 34.94 -13.69
C GLU A 574 -5.14 36.09 -12.78
N THR A 575 -4.13 36.85 -13.23
CA THR A 575 -3.50 37.92 -12.44
C THR A 575 -4.37 39.14 -12.18
N TRP A 576 -5.50 39.29 -12.88
CA TRP A 576 -6.48 40.38 -12.68
C TRP A 576 -7.54 40.05 -11.62
N HIS A 577 -7.58 38.81 -11.11
CA HIS A 577 -8.55 38.41 -10.10
C HIS A 577 -8.29 39.07 -8.75
N ALA A 578 -9.35 39.54 -8.07
CA ALA A 578 -9.21 40.31 -6.83
C ALA A 578 -8.68 39.54 -5.63
N ASP A 579 -8.68 38.18 -5.68
CA ASP A 579 -8.10 37.31 -4.65
C ASP A 579 -6.69 36.84 -5.03
N ILE A 580 -6.02 37.44 -6.04
CA ILE A 580 -4.69 36.99 -6.51
C ILE A 580 -3.65 36.99 -5.41
N GLU A 581 -3.68 37.95 -4.50
CA GLU A 581 -2.69 38.02 -3.41
C GLU A 581 -2.86 36.89 -2.41
N ASP A 582 -4.09 36.49 -2.10
CA ASP A 582 -4.39 35.34 -1.28
C ASP A 582 -3.98 34.02 -1.95
N PHE A 583 -4.19 33.94 -3.28
CA PHE A 583 -3.78 32.80 -4.09
C PHE A 583 -2.25 32.58 -4.06
N LEU A 584 -1.48 33.66 -4.19
CA LEU A 584 -0.03 33.60 -4.12
C LEU A 584 0.49 33.06 -2.75
N GLU A 585 -0.28 33.26 -1.69
CA GLU A 585 0.11 32.84 -0.33
C GLU A 585 -0.33 31.41 0.03
N LEU A 586 -1.05 30.71 -0.84
CA LEU A 586 -1.61 29.39 -0.54
C LEU A 586 -0.56 28.36 -0.09
N ARG A 587 0.64 28.42 -0.62
CA ARG A 587 1.72 27.44 -0.34
C ARG A 587 2.71 27.88 0.74
N LYS A 588 2.50 28.99 1.42
CA LYS A 588 3.33 29.41 2.55
C LYS A 588 3.27 28.42 3.70
N ASN A 589 4.41 28.19 4.35
CA ASN A 589 4.54 27.32 5.53
C ASN A 589 4.15 28.02 6.85
N VAL A 590 3.67 29.26 6.78
CA VAL A 590 3.29 30.08 7.93
C VAL A 590 1.94 30.75 7.69
N GLY A 591 1.25 31.09 8.77
CA GLY A 591 -0.06 31.74 8.73
C GLY A 591 -1.21 30.79 9.05
N GLU A 592 -2.44 31.17 8.70
CA GLU A 592 -3.65 30.41 8.99
C GLU A 592 -3.79 29.23 8.03
N ASP A 593 -3.73 28.02 8.54
CA ASP A 593 -3.76 26.77 7.77
C ASP A 593 -5.04 26.57 6.93
N ARG A 594 -6.18 27.09 7.41
CA ARG A 594 -7.44 27.05 6.66
C ARG A 594 -7.37 27.80 5.32
N ARG A 595 -6.33 28.62 5.15
CA ARG A 595 -6.03 29.40 3.96
C ARG A 595 -4.81 28.88 3.21
N ARG A 596 -4.38 27.61 3.44
CA ARG A 596 -3.20 26.99 2.83
C ARG A 596 -3.56 25.71 2.08
N THR A 597 -2.84 25.46 0.98
CA THR A 597 -3.03 24.30 0.10
C THR A 597 -1.66 23.69 -0.21
N HIS A 598 -1.15 22.83 0.69
CA HIS A 598 0.21 22.29 0.57
C HIS A 598 0.34 21.18 -0.48
N ASP A 599 -0.73 20.47 -0.81
CA ASP A 599 -0.74 19.32 -1.70
C ASP A 599 -1.15 19.68 -3.15
N MET A 600 -1.77 20.83 -3.34
CA MET A 600 -2.14 21.36 -4.66
C MET A 600 -1.08 22.37 -5.11
N ASN A 601 -0.53 22.18 -6.30
CA ASN A 601 0.31 23.18 -6.94
C ASN A 601 -0.54 24.38 -7.38
N THR A 602 0.11 25.52 -7.54
CA THR A 602 -0.53 26.75 -8.03
C THR A 602 0.20 27.28 -9.26
N ALA A 603 -0.52 27.91 -10.16
CA ALA A 603 0.03 28.55 -11.35
C ALA A 603 -0.75 29.82 -11.69
N ASN A 604 -0.04 30.87 -12.11
CA ASN A 604 -0.65 32.11 -12.54
C ASN A 604 -0.83 32.12 -14.05
N TRP A 605 -1.99 32.55 -14.51
CA TRP A 605 -2.19 32.91 -15.90
C TRP A 605 -1.95 34.41 -16.08
N ILE A 606 -0.93 34.76 -16.87
CA ILE A 606 -0.40 36.12 -16.96
C ILE A 606 -0.68 36.67 -18.35
N PRO A 607 -1.58 37.64 -18.51
CA PRO A 607 -1.82 38.28 -19.81
C PRO A 607 -0.69 39.21 -20.24
N ASP A 608 -0.50 39.39 -21.53
CA ASP A 608 0.54 40.25 -22.10
C ASP A 608 0.49 41.69 -21.56
N LEU A 609 -0.72 42.21 -21.34
CA LEU A 609 -0.93 43.55 -20.79
C LEU A 609 -0.26 43.70 -19.40
N PHE A 610 -0.33 42.66 -18.53
CA PHE A 610 0.29 42.70 -17.23
C PHE A 610 1.83 42.89 -17.33
N ILE A 611 2.47 42.13 -18.23
CA ILE A 611 3.92 42.27 -18.46
C ILE A 611 4.26 43.65 -19.06
N LYS A 612 3.43 44.18 -19.92
CA LYS A 612 3.60 45.57 -20.41
C LYS A 612 3.58 46.57 -19.25
N GLN A 613 2.62 46.43 -18.33
CA GLN A 613 2.52 47.30 -17.15
C GLN A 613 3.69 47.13 -16.19
N VAL A 614 4.17 45.88 -15.98
CA VAL A 614 5.40 45.62 -15.17
C VAL A 614 6.61 46.37 -15.76
N ASN A 615 6.77 46.36 -17.08
CA ASN A 615 7.92 46.98 -17.75
C ASN A 615 7.89 48.50 -17.68
N CYS A 616 6.72 49.11 -17.68
CA CYS A 616 6.59 50.60 -17.61
C CYS A 616 6.30 51.12 -16.19
N ASP A 617 6.34 50.24 -15.17
CA ASP A 617 6.03 50.59 -13.77
C ASP A 617 4.62 51.17 -13.61
N GLY A 618 3.68 50.56 -14.36
CA GLY A 618 2.30 51.01 -14.48
C GLY A 618 1.36 50.43 -13.43
N ASP A 619 0.14 50.93 -13.44
CA ASP A 619 -0.94 50.47 -12.56
C ASP A 619 -1.52 49.16 -13.03
N TRP A 620 -1.94 48.33 -12.04
CA TRP A 620 -2.73 47.16 -12.28
C TRP A 620 -4.00 47.16 -11.43
N TYR A 621 -5.13 46.77 -12.03
CA TYR A 621 -6.40 46.76 -11.34
C TYR A 621 -6.95 45.36 -11.27
N LEU A 622 -7.58 45.04 -10.12
CA LEU A 622 -8.10 43.72 -9.82
C LEU A 622 -9.62 43.79 -9.70
N PHE A 623 -10.27 42.78 -10.23
CA PHE A 623 -11.72 42.68 -10.34
C PHE A 623 -12.26 41.39 -9.76
N SER A 624 -13.58 41.34 -9.52
CA SER A 624 -14.30 40.10 -9.29
C SER A 624 -14.92 39.61 -10.60
N PRO A 625 -14.80 38.33 -10.97
CA PRO A 625 -15.24 37.81 -12.27
C PRO A 625 -16.75 37.88 -12.46
N ASP A 626 -17.55 37.87 -11.40
CA ASP A 626 -19.01 38.06 -11.47
C ASP A 626 -19.42 39.45 -12.02
N GLU A 627 -18.54 40.46 -11.89
CA GLU A 627 -18.75 41.81 -12.44
C GLU A 627 -17.99 42.02 -13.77
N THR A 628 -17.07 41.13 -14.13
CA THR A 628 -16.23 41.23 -15.34
C THR A 628 -16.14 39.90 -16.12
N PRO A 629 -17.27 39.22 -16.40
CA PRO A 629 -17.29 37.84 -16.86
C PRO A 629 -16.57 37.60 -18.20
N GLU A 630 -16.54 38.65 -19.09
CA GLU A 630 -15.92 38.46 -20.40
C GLU A 630 -14.39 38.42 -20.37
N LEU A 631 -13.73 38.87 -19.29
CA LEU A 631 -12.25 38.90 -19.24
C LEU A 631 -11.64 37.51 -19.31
N HIS A 632 -12.27 36.52 -18.73
CA HIS A 632 -11.78 35.16 -18.67
C HIS A 632 -11.64 34.51 -20.07
N ASP A 633 -12.49 34.84 -20.99
CA ASP A 633 -12.53 34.25 -22.33
C ASP A 633 -11.67 35.01 -23.37
N LEU A 634 -11.05 36.13 -22.97
CA LEU A 634 -10.32 37.01 -23.86
C LEU A 634 -8.80 36.90 -23.68
N PHE A 635 -8.06 37.19 -24.75
CA PHE A 635 -6.60 37.25 -24.75
C PHE A 635 -6.07 38.31 -25.71
N GLY A 636 -4.80 38.68 -25.58
CA GLY A 636 -4.13 39.63 -26.47
C GLY A 636 -4.78 41.00 -26.48
N VAL A 637 -5.01 41.56 -27.68
CA VAL A 637 -5.53 42.92 -27.88
C VAL A 637 -7.00 43.04 -27.42
N GLU A 638 -7.78 41.99 -27.57
CA GLU A 638 -9.18 42.01 -27.13
C GLU A 638 -9.31 42.06 -25.63
N PHE A 639 -8.47 41.27 -24.92
CA PHE A 639 -8.34 41.36 -23.48
C PHE A 639 -7.93 42.76 -23.03
N GLU A 640 -6.88 43.36 -23.64
CA GLU A 640 -6.40 44.68 -23.31
C GLU A 640 -7.48 45.75 -23.45
N LYS A 641 -8.23 45.70 -24.54
CA LYS A 641 -9.37 46.63 -24.79
C LYS A 641 -10.42 46.47 -23.69
N LYS A 642 -10.87 45.25 -23.43
CA LYS A 642 -11.93 44.94 -22.45
C LYS A 642 -11.50 45.24 -21.01
N TYR A 643 -10.29 44.91 -20.67
CA TYR A 643 -9.70 45.24 -19.38
C TYR A 643 -9.73 46.76 -19.11
N ASN A 644 -9.31 47.57 -20.09
CA ASN A 644 -9.36 49.03 -19.98
C ASN A 644 -10.80 49.59 -19.91
N GLU A 645 -11.76 48.96 -20.57
CA GLU A 645 -13.18 49.30 -20.40
C GLU A 645 -13.63 49.08 -18.94
N TYR A 646 -13.26 47.96 -18.32
CA TYR A 646 -13.57 47.67 -16.91
C TYR A 646 -12.79 48.56 -15.94
N VAL A 647 -11.55 48.94 -16.23
CA VAL A 647 -10.81 49.95 -15.48
C VAL A 647 -11.58 51.29 -15.49
N ALA A 648 -12.08 51.69 -16.64
CA ALA A 648 -12.87 52.94 -16.76
C ALA A 648 -14.19 52.86 -15.96
N LYS A 649 -14.89 51.71 -16.00
CA LYS A 649 -16.08 51.46 -15.17
C LYS A 649 -15.77 51.53 -13.69
N GLY A 650 -14.67 50.84 -13.23
CA GLY A 650 -14.25 50.86 -11.84
C GLY A 650 -13.92 52.26 -11.34
N LYS A 651 -13.22 53.07 -12.15
CA LYS A 651 -12.89 54.46 -11.81
C LYS A 651 -14.15 55.37 -11.71
N ARG A 652 -15.24 55.00 -12.37
CA ARG A 652 -16.54 55.68 -12.23
C ARG A 652 -17.40 55.16 -11.07
N GLY A 653 -16.92 54.14 -10.33
CA GLY A 653 -17.64 53.53 -9.21
C GLY A 653 -18.76 52.56 -9.63
N GLU A 654 -18.74 52.06 -10.86
CA GLU A 654 -19.74 51.12 -11.40
C GLU A 654 -19.46 49.66 -11.00
N LEU A 655 -18.27 49.36 -10.49
CA LEU A 655 -17.89 48.05 -9.99
C LEU A 655 -17.77 48.07 -8.45
N ARG A 656 -18.28 47.07 -7.78
CA ARG A 656 -18.22 46.91 -6.30
C ARG A 656 -16.84 46.51 -5.85
N ILE A 657 -16.20 45.56 -6.58
CA ILE A 657 -14.88 45.04 -6.28
C ILE A 657 -13.92 45.56 -7.35
N PHE A 658 -13.23 46.64 -6.99
CA PHE A 658 -12.25 47.30 -7.82
C PHE A 658 -11.05 47.68 -6.94
N LYS A 659 -9.97 46.93 -7.05
CA LYS A 659 -8.75 47.14 -6.28
C LYS A 659 -7.64 47.64 -7.18
N HIS A 660 -6.77 48.48 -6.65
CA HIS A 660 -5.59 49.02 -7.34
C HIS A 660 -4.32 48.50 -6.71
N THR A 661 -3.36 48.09 -7.52
CA THR A 661 -1.99 47.74 -7.12
C THR A 661 -0.99 48.17 -8.18
N SER A 662 0.29 48.27 -7.86
CA SER A 662 1.34 48.39 -8.85
C SER A 662 1.59 47.03 -9.51
N ALA A 663 1.64 46.98 -10.84
CA ALA A 663 1.97 45.77 -11.58
C ALA A 663 3.34 45.24 -11.16
N LYS A 664 4.30 46.11 -10.93
CA LYS A 664 5.68 45.76 -10.48
C LYS A 664 5.72 45.20 -9.06
N GLU A 665 4.93 45.73 -8.13
CA GLU A 665 4.87 45.19 -6.77
C GLU A 665 4.20 43.82 -6.74
N LEU A 666 3.12 43.63 -7.51
CA LEU A 666 2.51 42.32 -7.66
C LEU A 666 3.47 41.30 -8.28
N TRP A 667 4.23 41.70 -9.31
CA TRP A 667 5.26 40.86 -9.92
C TRP A 667 6.37 40.48 -8.93
N LYS A 668 6.85 41.41 -8.12
CA LYS A 668 7.82 41.14 -7.05
C LYS A 668 7.25 40.14 -6.04
N LYS A 669 5.97 40.27 -5.67
CA LYS A 669 5.29 39.34 -4.77
C LYS A 669 5.24 37.93 -5.38
N MET A 670 4.93 37.79 -6.67
CA MET A 670 4.97 36.50 -7.38
C MET A 670 6.36 35.88 -7.34
N LEU A 671 7.39 36.63 -7.72
CA LEU A 671 8.79 36.14 -7.68
C LEU A 671 9.23 35.73 -6.28
N LYS A 672 8.81 36.51 -5.26
CA LYS A 672 9.07 36.16 -3.86
C LYS A 672 8.43 34.83 -3.47
N MET A 673 7.19 34.58 -3.89
CA MET A 673 6.53 33.31 -3.58
C MET A 673 7.17 32.12 -4.30
N ILE A 674 7.59 32.28 -5.55
CA ILE A 674 8.37 31.27 -6.27
C ILE A 674 9.65 30.94 -5.50
N PHE A 675 10.35 31.94 -4.99
CA PHE A 675 11.57 31.75 -4.21
C PHE A 675 11.32 31.04 -2.86
N GLU A 676 10.25 31.41 -2.15
CA GLU A 676 9.93 30.86 -0.82
C GLU A 676 9.29 29.46 -0.88
N THR A 677 8.48 29.18 -1.89
CA THR A 677 7.59 27.99 -1.93
C THR A 677 7.79 27.12 -3.16
N SER A 678 8.64 27.51 -4.13
CA SER A 678 8.81 26.89 -5.46
C SER A 678 7.50 26.82 -6.28
N SER A 679 6.53 27.70 -5.97
CA SER A 679 5.24 27.76 -6.62
C SER A 679 4.72 29.21 -6.61
N PRO A 680 4.00 29.59 -7.63
CA PRO A 680 3.40 30.92 -7.65
C PRO A 680 2.32 31.07 -6.58
#